data_8f71ce8cce0cf1227cb2a98813206bb5
#
_entry.id   8f71ce8cce0cf1227cb2a98813206bb5
#
_cell.length_a   1.000
_cell.length_b   1.000
_cell.length_c   1.000
_cell.angle_alpha   90.00
_cell.angle_beta   90.00
_cell.angle_gamma   90.00
#
_symmetry.space_group_name_H-M   'P 1'
#
loop_
_entity.id
_entity.type
_entity.pdbx_description
1 polymer ?
#
loop_
_entity_poly.entity_id
_entity_poly.type
_entity_poly.pdbx_seq_one_letter_code
_entity_poly.pdbx_strand_id
1 'polypeptide(L)'
;MYLAGGVTATWPAVLHLRSDFLSGGAPGHGEAAPGDHLQTLYHWWLIGHQLEHGHAPWLDPYSFRPEASAQPNYPGWPFGFLFWPLDAAFGPVTGWNVAQLVIYMLAGLFTCAWLLELGLARGPSLAGGLAFAIAPYRVQQSVGHVLGPISVLLPLSLWAFERGRRGSVWWLALSGASLASIPLSGQVHLALGAIPFFVAYAVVRLRDRWACVTMHIRRVGTGAALAAAAAIGAGILVQQTVIAGSTQAGGRSLKEVSAYSAGLGDFLARHVDHARSEQFVYLGWTTPLLALVGLVLLIRARRFGFALVLGFGVLIPVLLALGTHLPTYSAFWHALPPFRFPRVPERLLPIACLCIAGLVAFALARTSTTIVMLAIALLFVDLHARVYGKSAPGRPIRIAAARGRLLELPIFDPGVHYGSVYLWYDTAALRQRPEGYSTTAPISAKTLARRLERLNCGDWSGDTAALVRSLGVTAVQLHLGLFLRNSAVPDRSYFAWRGLVSHGWKLQSVDGPVLTYVRGRIAFGAYALSPPTATSPVFCQGWYGDTGAGRFMSETHAPLWVYGGGRLRLHFALSTLSRSFTVDEREERGPTLQLGKRGWHVVTVSVPHLVRAPVHAVGLDLVGITTSPSSGTRNRRRGSSP
;
A
#
# COMPACT_ATOMS: atom_id res chain seq x y z
N MET A 1 -11.80 14.65 25.30
CA MET A 1 -11.43 15.55 24.19
C MET A 1 -10.75 14.82 23.02
N TYR A 2 -9.63 14.13 23.20
CA TYR A 2 -8.91 13.49 22.08
C TYR A 2 -9.69 12.36 21.40
N LEU A 3 -10.46 11.58 22.15
CA LEU A 3 -11.39 10.61 21.55
C LEU A 3 -12.46 11.34 20.70
N ALA A 4 -13.01 12.46 21.20
CA ALA A 4 -13.93 13.29 20.40
C ALA A 4 -13.24 13.82 19.15
N GLY A 5 -11.95 14.20 19.24
CA GLY A 5 -11.13 14.55 18.08
C GLY A 5 -11.04 13.42 17.07
N GLY A 6 -10.77 12.20 17.51
CA GLY A 6 -10.75 11.01 16.64
C GLY A 6 -12.10 10.75 15.98
N VAL A 7 -13.20 10.86 16.73
CA VAL A 7 -14.57 10.75 16.18
C VAL A 7 -14.82 11.83 15.13
N THR A 8 -14.45 13.09 15.39
CA THR A 8 -14.60 14.19 14.42
C THR A 8 -13.76 13.93 13.16
N ALA A 9 -12.51 13.51 13.32
CA ALA A 9 -11.62 13.25 12.19
C ALA A 9 -12.12 12.10 11.29
N THR A 10 -12.83 11.11 11.88
CA THR A 10 -13.36 9.95 11.16
C THR A 10 -14.83 10.07 10.75
N TRP A 11 -15.47 11.22 11.03
CA TRP A 11 -16.87 11.48 10.70
C TRP A 11 -17.08 11.65 9.17
N PRO A 12 -18.16 11.09 8.56
CA PRO A 12 -19.21 10.27 9.18
C PRO A 12 -18.93 8.76 9.19
N ALA A 13 -17.76 8.30 8.72
CA ALA A 13 -17.44 6.87 8.60
C ALA A 13 -17.49 6.13 9.95
N VAL A 14 -17.18 6.83 11.04
CA VAL A 14 -17.26 6.31 12.44
C VAL A 14 -18.64 5.77 12.84
N LEU A 15 -19.71 6.12 12.14
CA LEU A 15 -21.05 5.59 12.39
C LEU A 15 -21.20 4.11 11.99
N HIS A 16 -20.24 3.56 11.28
CA HIS A 16 -20.25 2.21 10.71
C HIS A 16 -19.14 1.30 11.26
N LEU A 17 -18.73 1.51 12.51
CA LEU A 17 -17.60 0.80 13.15
C LEU A 17 -17.72 -0.74 13.15
N ARG A 18 -18.93 -1.30 13.05
CA ARG A 18 -19.16 -2.75 13.08
C ARG A 18 -19.25 -3.39 11.69
N SER A 19 -19.59 -2.61 10.68
CA SER A 19 -19.89 -3.11 9.33
C SER A 19 -18.83 -2.78 8.29
N ASP A 20 -18.09 -1.68 8.47
CA ASP A 20 -17.14 -1.19 7.48
C ASP A 20 -15.81 -0.81 8.14
N PHE A 21 -14.73 -0.95 7.40
CA PHE A 21 -13.44 -0.42 7.84
C PHE A 21 -13.40 1.11 7.69
N LEU A 22 -12.88 1.78 8.69
CA LEU A 22 -12.44 3.17 8.57
C LEU A 22 -11.21 3.22 7.66
N SER A 23 -11.40 3.67 6.42
CA SER A 23 -10.33 3.74 5.42
C SER A 23 -10.66 4.72 4.28
N GLY A 24 -9.99 4.63 3.12
CA GLY A 24 -10.22 5.50 1.97
C GLY A 24 -11.53 5.29 1.22
N GLY A 25 -12.30 4.25 1.51
CA GLY A 25 -13.62 4.03 0.90
C GLY A 25 -13.59 3.56 -0.55
N ALA A 26 -12.69 2.64 -0.91
CA ALA A 26 -12.65 2.04 -2.23
C ALA A 26 -13.83 1.08 -2.49
N PRO A 27 -14.30 0.93 -3.75
CA PRO A 27 -15.35 -0.04 -4.07
C PRO A 27 -14.81 -1.47 -4.02
N GLY A 28 -15.58 -2.40 -3.43
CA GLY A 28 -15.19 -3.80 -3.26
C GLY A 28 -15.73 -4.77 -4.31
N HIS A 29 -16.67 -4.37 -5.17
CA HIS A 29 -17.30 -5.21 -6.21
C HIS A 29 -17.74 -6.61 -5.73
N GLY A 30 -18.32 -6.67 -4.53
CA GLY A 30 -18.79 -7.92 -3.89
C GLY A 30 -17.75 -8.63 -3.01
N GLU A 31 -16.50 -8.18 -3.03
CA GLU A 31 -15.42 -8.64 -2.18
C GLU A 31 -14.99 -7.53 -1.20
N ALA A 32 -13.91 -7.74 -0.45
CA ALA A 32 -13.32 -6.69 0.36
C ALA A 32 -12.85 -5.52 -0.53
N ALA A 33 -13.05 -4.29 -0.05
CA ALA A 33 -12.56 -3.12 -0.75
C ALA A 33 -11.03 -3.08 -0.68
N PRO A 34 -10.32 -3.13 -1.82
CA PRO A 34 -8.85 -3.16 -1.82
C PRO A 34 -8.25 -1.86 -1.27
N GLY A 35 -7.13 -1.97 -0.56
CA GLY A 35 -6.43 -0.79 -0.03
C GLY A 35 -5.36 -1.15 1.01
N ASP A 36 -4.49 -0.20 1.31
CA ASP A 36 -3.38 -0.38 2.25
C ASP A 36 -3.85 -0.69 3.68
N HIS A 37 -5.10 -0.35 4.03
CA HIS A 37 -5.68 -0.71 5.32
C HIS A 37 -5.75 -2.22 5.54
N LEU A 38 -6.03 -3.00 4.49
CA LEU A 38 -6.07 -4.47 4.59
C LEU A 38 -4.65 -5.04 4.78
N GLN A 39 -3.64 -4.47 4.11
CA GLN A 39 -2.25 -4.83 4.33
C GLN A 39 -1.81 -4.53 5.77
N THR A 40 -2.08 -3.31 6.23
CA THR A 40 -1.73 -2.90 7.59
C THR A 40 -2.40 -3.76 8.64
N LEU A 41 -3.70 -4.06 8.46
CA LEU A 41 -4.47 -4.94 9.33
C LEU A 41 -3.87 -6.35 9.37
N TYR A 42 -3.53 -6.94 8.21
CA TYR A 42 -2.89 -8.25 8.13
C TYR A 42 -1.59 -8.29 8.93
N HIS A 43 -0.72 -7.29 8.76
CA HIS A 43 0.54 -7.22 9.50
C HIS A 43 0.35 -7.08 11.01
N TRP A 44 -0.67 -6.33 11.45
CA TRP A 44 -0.99 -6.19 12.87
C TRP A 44 -1.60 -7.48 13.43
N TRP A 45 -2.53 -8.09 12.70
CA TRP A 45 -3.14 -9.36 13.04
C TRP A 45 -2.09 -10.47 13.18
N LEU A 46 -1.12 -10.50 12.26
CA LEU A 46 -0.08 -11.53 12.24
C LEU A 46 0.76 -11.53 13.53
N ILE A 47 0.97 -10.39 14.19
CA ILE A 47 1.65 -10.33 15.51
C ILE A 47 0.93 -11.22 16.51
N GLY A 48 -0.37 -11.02 16.69
CA GLY A 48 -1.19 -11.80 17.63
C GLY A 48 -1.24 -13.27 17.26
N HIS A 49 -1.51 -13.56 15.99
CA HIS A 49 -1.55 -14.93 15.45
C HIS A 49 -0.24 -15.70 15.72
N GLN A 50 0.92 -15.11 15.43
CA GLN A 50 2.21 -15.75 15.66
C GLN A 50 2.48 -15.99 17.16
N LEU A 51 2.12 -15.04 18.02
CA LEU A 51 2.27 -15.20 19.48
C LEU A 51 1.40 -16.32 20.02
N GLU A 52 0.14 -16.42 19.60
CA GLU A 52 -0.80 -17.48 20.02
C GLU A 52 -0.31 -18.89 19.65
N HIS A 53 0.45 -18.99 18.56
CA HIS A 53 1.00 -20.26 18.07
C HIS A 53 2.46 -20.50 18.49
N GLY A 54 3.04 -19.64 19.33
CA GLY A 54 4.43 -19.77 19.79
C GLY A 54 5.48 -19.52 18.71
N HIS A 55 5.11 -18.77 17.65
CA HIS A 55 6.00 -18.42 16.55
C HIS A 55 6.58 -17.02 16.71
N ALA A 56 7.59 -16.69 15.90
CA ALA A 56 8.22 -15.38 15.91
C ALA A 56 7.28 -14.31 15.33
N PRO A 57 6.80 -13.32 16.14
CA PRO A 57 5.81 -12.34 15.71
C PRO A 57 6.32 -11.36 14.64
N TRP A 58 7.65 -11.28 14.48
CA TRP A 58 8.31 -10.40 13.50
C TRP A 58 8.56 -11.05 12.14
N LEU A 59 7.99 -12.26 11.88
CA LEU A 59 8.13 -12.96 10.60
C LEU A 59 6.76 -13.24 9.98
N ASP A 60 6.69 -13.07 8.66
CA ASP A 60 5.61 -13.53 7.80
C ASP A 60 6.10 -14.75 6.98
N PRO A 61 5.74 -15.98 7.38
CA PRO A 61 6.10 -17.19 6.65
C PRO A 61 5.08 -17.59 5.58
N TYR A 62 4.08 -16.75 5.26
CA TYR A 62 2.94 -17.13 4.42
C TYR A 62 3.00 -16.47 3.04
N SER A 63 3.28 -15.17 2.98
CA SER A 63 3.32 -14.43 1.71
C SER A 63 4.58 -14.72 0.89
N PHE A 64 4.47 -14.65 -0.44
CA PHE A 64 5.56 -14.81 -1.41
C PHE A 64 6.28 -16.17 -1.35
N ARG A 65 5.56 -17.22 -0.97
CA ARG A 65 6.13 -18.58 -0.81
C ARG A 65 5.86 -19.45 -2.04
N PRO A 66 6.78 -20.31 -2.46
CA PRO A 66 8.08 -20.65 -1.85
C PRO A 66 9.25 -19.79 -2.34
N GLU A 67 9.05 -18.89 -3.32
CA GLU A 67 10.11 -18.17 -4.04
C GLU A 67 10.92 -17.21 -3.14
N ALA A 68 10.31 -16.72 -2.06
CA ALA A 68 11.02 -15.93 -1.05
C ALA A 68 11.05 -16.67 0.29
N SER A 69 12.04 -16.38 1.13
CA SER A 69 12.07 -16.77 2.54
C SER A 69 10.96 -16.07 3.33
N ALA A 70 10.74 -16.47 4.59
CA ALA A 70 9.85 -15.73 5.49
C ALA A 70 10.26 -14.24 5.54
N GLN A 71 9.30 -13.36 5.31
CA GLN A 71 9.56 -11.93 5.26
C GLN A 71 9.49 -11.29 6.65
N PRO A 72 10.29 -10.25 6.94
CA PRO A 72 10.13 -9.50 8.19
C PRO A 72 8.77 -8.81 8.27
N ASN A 73 8.05 -9.02 9.38
CA ASN A 73 6.76 -8.37 9.67
C ASN A 73 6.95 -7.02 10.39
N TYR A 74 7.82 -6.15 9.88
CA TYR A 74 8.06 -4.85 10.49
C TYR A 74 6.84 -3.92 10.53
N PRO A 75 5.94 -3.87 9.52
CA PRO A 75 4.74 -3.05 9.60
C PRO A 75 3.77 -3.46 10.72
N GLY A 76 3.90 -4.67 11.25
CA GLY A 76 3.16 -5.13 12.44
C GLY A 76 3.60 -4.43 13.73
N TRP A 77 4.85 -3.96 13.82
CA TRP A 77 5.42 -3.30 14.99
C TRP A 77 5.09 -1.79 15.03
N PRO A 78 4.81 -1.18 16.21
CA PRO A 78 4.45 -1.85 17.48
C PRO A 78 2.94 -2.07 17.65
N PHE A 79 2.11 -1.57 16.71
CA PHE A 79 0.66 -1.49 16.89
C PHE A 79 -0.07 -2.83 16.77
N GLY A 80 0.57 -3.87 16.25
CA GLY A 80 0.03 -5.22 16.31
C GLY A 80 -0.21 -5.71 17.75
N PHE A 81 0.65 -5.31 18.71
CA PHE A 81 0.42 -5.60 20.13
C PHE A 81 -0.78 -4.85 20.73
N LEU A 82 -1.12 -3.68 20.21
CA LEU A 82 -2.34 -2.96 20.56
C LEU A 82 -3.57 -3.61 19.90
N PHE A 83 -3.43 -4.00 18.65
CA PHE A 83 -4.52 -4.56 17.85
C PHE A 83 -4.93 -5.94 18.31
N TRP A 84 -3.99 -6.80 18.69
CA TRP A 84 -4.24 -8.17 19.13
C TRP A 84 -5.37 -8.31 20.17
N PRO A 85 -5.34 -7.67 21.36
CA PRO A 85 -6.43 -7.77 22.31
C PRO A 85 -7.74 -7.14 21.81
N LEU A 86 -7.68 -6.14 20.92
CA LEU A 86 -8.88 -5.53 20.35
C LEU A 86 -9.52 -6.45 19.31
N ASP A 87 -8.72 -7.14 18.50
CA ASP A 87 -9.20 -8.17 17.59
C ASP A 87 -9.86 -9.32 18.33
N ALA A 88 -9.21 -9.84 19.37
CA ALA A 88 -9.75 -10.91 20.20
C ALA A 88 -11.08 -10.52 20.88
N ALA A 89 -11.23 -9.25 21.29
CA ALA A 89 -12.43 -8.78 21.98
C ALA A 89 -13.59 -8.41 21.05
N PHE A 90 -13.30 -7.83 19.87
CA PHE A 90 -14.30 -7.18 19.02
C PHE A 90 -14.33 -7.72 17.60
N GLY A 91 -13.43 -8.61 17.24
CA GLY A 91 -13.18 -9.06 15.87
C GLY A 91 -12.44 -8.02 15.04
N PRO A 92 -11.95 -8.42 13.85
CA PRO A 92 -10.95 -7.65 13.10
C PRO A 92 -11.47 -6.30 12.58
N VAL A 93 -12.73 -6.20 12.15
CA VAL A 93 -13.30 -4.95 11.64
C VAL A 93 -13.47 -3.92 12.76
N THR A 94 -14.16 -4.30 13.83
CA THR A 94 -14.38 -3.40 14.97
C THR A 94 -13.07 -3.13 15.71
N GLY A 95 -12.24 -4.15 15.87
CA GLY A 95 -10.90 -4.04 16.48
C GLY A 95 -10.01 -3.03 15.75
N TRP A 96 -9.96 -3.08 14.40
CA TRP A 96 -9.27 -2.10 13.58
C TRP A 96 -9.78 -0.67 13.82
N ASN A 97 -11.10 -0.49 13.80
CA ASN A 97 -11.71 0.82 13.95
C ASN A 97 -11.46 1.41 15.35
N VAL A 98 -11.57 0.58 16.38
CA VAL A 98 -11.25 0.98 17.77
C VAL A 98 -9.77 1.31 17.90
N ALA A 99 -8.87 0.51 17.31
CA ALA A 99 -7.44 0.78 17.32
C ALA A 99 -7.11 2.15 16.71
N GLN A 100 -7.74 2.52 15.58
CA GLN A 100 -7.59 3.85 14.98
C GLN A 100 -8.00 4.97 15.95
N LEU A 101 -9.15 4.85 16.62
CA LEU A 101 -9.62 5.85 17.60
C LEU A 101 -8.68 5.94 18.81
N VAL A 102 -8.15 4.81 19.31
CA VAL A 102 -7.16 4.78 20.39
C VAL A 102 -5.87 5.48 19.96
N ILE A 103 -5.41 5.27 18.73
CA ILE A 103 -4.22 5.91 18.16
C ILE A 103 -4.38 7.44 18.12
N TYR A 104 -5.55 7.97 17.73
CA TYR A 104 -5.84 9.41 17.82
C TYR A 104 -5.77 9.93 19.26
N MET A 105 -6.34 9.18 20.19
CA MET A 105 -6.30 9.51 21.61
C MET A 105 -4.86 9.54 22.14
N LEU A 106 -4.04 8.54 21.83
CA LEU A 106 -2.64 8.46 22.25
C LEU A 106 -1.80 9.60 21.65
N ALA A 107 -2.02 9.96 20.37
CA ALA A 107 -1.35 11.09 19.75
C ALA A 107 -1.56 12.39 20.52
N GLY A 108 -2.81 12.68 20.88
CA GLY A 108 -3.15 13.85 21.70
C GLY A 108 -2.60 13.78 23.10
N LEU A 109 -2.71 12.63 23.77
CA LEU A 109 -2.22 12.42 25.14
C LEU A 109 -0.71 12.60 25.25
N PHE A 110 0.07 11.97 24.37
CA PHE A 110 1.54 12.07 24.41
C PHE A 110 2.02 13.48 24.07
N THR A 111 1.36 14.16 23.10
CA THR A 111 1.68 15.56 22.79
C THR A 111 1.35 16.47 23.98
N CYS A 112 0.19 16.32 24.60
CA CYS A 112 -0.19 17.07 25.81
C CYS A 112 0.82 16.81 26.96
N ALA A 113 1.17 15.56 27.19
CA ALA A 113 2.11 15.16 28.23
C ALA A 113 3.52 15.78 27.98
N TRP A 114 3.99 15.79 26.72
CA TRP A 114 5.21 16.46 26.33
C TRP A 114 5.15 17.97 26.64
N LEU A 115 4.05 18.64 26.28
CA LEU A 115 3.87 20.08 26.49
C LEU A 115 3.78 20.45 27.98
N LEU A 116 3.14 19.61 28.80
CA LEU A 116 3.13 19.77 30.26
C LEU A 116 4.54 19.65 30.86
N GLU A 117 5.38 18.73 30.36
CA GLU A 117 6.78 18.61 30.79
C GLU A 117 7.63 19.83 30.40
N LEU A 118 7.24 20.57 29.37
CA LEU A 118 7.85 21.86 29.00
C LEU A 118 7.40 23.01 29.91
N GLY A 119 6.50 22.77 30.87
CA GLY A 119 5.99 23.74 31.84
C GLY A 119 4.81 24.56 31.34
N LEU A 120 4.13 24.14 30.28
CA LEU A 120 2.90 24.81 29.82
C LEU A 120 1.71 24.44 30.69
N ALA A 121 0.75 25.35 30.82
CA ALA A 121 -0.49 25.11 31.55
C ALA A 121 -1.36 24.04 30.83
N ARG A 122 -2.31 23.44 31.55
CA ARG A 122 -3.18 22.36 31.03
C ARG A 122 -3.95 22.76 29.77
N GLY A 123 -4.59 23.93 29.76
CA GLY A 123 -5.39 24.38 28.61
C GLY A 123 -4.60 24.46 27.29
N PRO A 124 -3.51 25.25 27.23
CA PRO A 124 -2.63 25.29 26.07
C PRO A 124 -2.09 23.91 25.65
N SER A 125 -1.69 23.08 26.63
CA SER A 125 -1.20 21.72 26.34
C SER A 125 -2.29 20.83 25.74
N LEU A 126 -3.54 20.96 26.18
CA LEU A 126 -4.69 20.28 25.60
C LEU A 126 -4.93 20.72 24.16
N ALA A 127 -4.87 22.03 23.87
CA ALA A 127 -5.04 22.58 22.53
C ALA A 127 -3.94 22.09 21.56
N GLY A 128 -2.66 22.11 22.00
CA GLY A 128 -1.56 21.55 21.23
C GLY A 128 -1.71 20.05 20.97
N GLY A 129 -2.12 19.29 22.00
CA GLY A 129 -2.42 17.85 21.85
C GLY A 129 -3.51 17.59 20.81
N LEU A 130 -4.58 18.39 20.80
CA LEU A 130 -5.64 18.29 19.80
C LEU A 130 -5.12 18.62 18.40
N ALA A 131 -4.37 19.72 18.27
CA ALA A 131 -3.80 20.15 16.99
C ALA A 131 -2.95 19.07 16.34
N PHE A 132 -2.16 18.30 17.11
CA PHE A 132 -1.43 17.15 16.59
C PHE A 132 -2.31 15.94 16.32
N ALA A 133 -3.23 15.60 17.26
CA ALA A 133 -4.07 14.40 17.15
C ALA A 133 -4.86 14.37 15.85
N ILE A 134 -5.46 15.50 15.47
CA ILE A 134 -6.33 15.63 14.30
C ILE A 134 -5.70 16.48 13.17
N ALA A 135 -4.38 16.67 13.15
CA ALA A 135 -3.70 17.35 12.04
C ALA A 135 -4.08 16.67 10.71
N PRO A 136 -4.63 17.43 9.72
CA PRO A 136 -5.26 16.82 8.54
C PRO A 136 -4.33 15.91 7.75
N TYR A 137 -3.08 16.29 7.56
CA TYR A 137 -2.08 15.44 6.93
C TYR A 137 -1.88 14.12 7.69
N ARG A 138 -1.76 14.17 9.03
CA ARG A 138 -1.61 12.99 9.86
C ARG A 138 -2.85 12.09 9.79
N VAL A 139 -4.05 12.70 9.75
CA VAL A 139 -5.33 12.00 9.58
C VAL A 139 -5.34 11.26 8.24
N GLN A 140 -4.96 11.92 7.14
CA GLN A 140 -4.84 11.29 5.82
C GLN A 140 -3.88 10.10 5.84
N GLN A 141 -2.74 10.23 6.49
CA GLN A 141 -1.76 9.14 6.60
C GLN A 141 -2.18 8.03 7.58
N SER A 142 -3.33 8.14 8.22
CA SER A 142 -3.95 7.09 9.04
C SER A 142 -5.03 6.30 8.28
N VAL A 143 -5.40 6.73 7.07
CA VAL A 143 -6.44 6.11 6.23
C VAL A 143 -5.93 4.84 5.53
N GLY A 144 -5.27 3.96 6.27
CA GLY A 144 -4.69 2.72 5.77
C GLY A 144 -3.16 2.66 5.85
N HIS A 145 -2.48 3.80 5.82
CA HIS A 145 -1.03 3.85 5.94
C HIS A 145 -0.56 3.72 7.40
N VAL A 146 0.52 2.97 7.59
CA VAL A 146 1.16 2.82 8.91
C VAL A 146 1.77 4.16 9.40
N LEU A 147 2.07 5.11 8.51
CA LEU A 147 2.72 6.37 8.85
C LEU A 147 1.91 7.20 9.86
N GLY A 148 0.59 7.28 9.70
CA GLY A 148 -0.27 8.02 10.64
C GLY A 148 -0.18 7.46 12.07
N PRO A 149 -0.42 6.17 12.29
CA PRO A 149 -0.19 5.50 13.56
C PRO A 149 1.22 5.69 14.11
N ILE A 150 2.25 5.43 13.34
CA ILE A 150 3.65 5.51 13.77
C ILE A 150 4.06 6.93 14.18
N SER A 151 3.45 7.97 13.60
CA SER A 151 3.71 9.35 13.98
C SER A 151 3.46 9.66 15.48
N VAL A 152 2.66 8.83 16.17
CA VAL A 152 2.41 8.90 17.62
C VAL A 152 3.69 8.71 18.43
N LEU A 153 4.66 7.99 17.88
CA LEU A 153 5.95 7.74 18.53
C LEU A 153 6.83 9.01 18.61
N LEU A 154 6.58 10.02 17.76
CA LEU A 154 7.28 11.30 17.83
C LEU A 154 7.05 12.02 19.18
N PRO A 155 5.80 12.39 19.54
CA PRO A 155 5.54 13.01 20.84
C PRO A 155 5.86 12.09 22.01
N LEU A 156 5.70 10.76 21.89
CA LEU A 156 6.08 9.81 22.92
C LEU A 156 7.59 9.87 23.18
N SER A 157 8.42 9.90 22.13
CA SER A 157 9.87 9.98 22.29
C SER A 157 10.31 11.29 22.97
N LEU A 158 9.70 12.42 22.62
CA LEU A 158 9.99 13.73 23.23
C LEU A 158 9.51 13.78 24.69
N TRP A 159 8.31 13.30 24.98
CA TRP A 159 7.81 13.23 26.34
C TRP A 159 8.70 12.37 27.24
N ALA A 160 9.02 11.17 26.76
CA ALA A 160 9.90 10.26 27.50
C ALA A 160 11.29 10.87 27.71
N PHE A 161 11.85 11.58 26.72
CA PHE A 161 13.12 12.28 26.86
C PHE A 161 13.06 13.37 27.94
N GLU A 162 12.02 14.23 27.95
CA GLU A 162 11.87 15.28 28.97
C GLU A 162 11.73 14.70 30.38
N ARG A 163 10.99 13.60 30.55
CA ARG A 163 10.91 12.87 31.81
C ARG A 163 12.24 12.25 32.21
N GLY A 164 12.97 11.67 31.26
CA GLY A 164 14.29 11.09 31.46
C GLY A 164 15.33 12.11 31.92
N ARG A 165 15.22 13.37 31.45
CA ARG A 165 16.07 14.48 31.90
C ARG A 165 15.96 14.74 33.42
N ARG A 166 14.87 14.35 34.06
CA ARG A 166 14.66 14.47 35.50
C ARG A 166 15.33 13.35 36.33
N GLY A 167 16.05 12.43 35.68
CA GLY A 167 16.89 11.44 36.35
C GLY A 167 16.54 9.98 36.14
N SER A 168 15.46 9.64 35.44
CA SER A 168 15.05 8.26 35.25
C SER A 168 15.61 7.66 33.95
N VAL A 169 16.39 6.57 34.07
CA VAL A 169 16.95 5.82 32.92
C VAL A 169 15.86 5.16 32.08
N TRP A 170 14.82 4.64 32.73
CA TRP A 170 13.74 3.96 32.05
C TRP A 170 13.00 4.86 31.06
N TRP A 171 12.85 6.14 31.40
CA TRP A 171 12.27 7.11 30.47
C TRP A 171 13.20 7.42 29.30
N LEU A 172 14.54 7.45 29.51
CA LEU A 172 15.48 7.56 28.39
C LEU A 172 15.45 6.32 27.50
N ALA A 173 15.35 5.12 28.09
CA ALA A 173 15.19 3.89 27.34
C ALA A 173 13.88 3.88 26.52
N LEU A 174 12.75 4.32 27.11
CA LEU A 174 11.48 4.46 26.38
C LEU A 174 11.59 5.48 25.24
N SER A 175 12.29 6.59 25.45
CA SER A 175 12.55 7.58 24.41
C SER A 175 13.30 6.95 23.22
N GLY A 176 14.35 6.18 23.53
CA GLY A 176 15.14 5.46 22.52
C GLY A 176 14.33 4.38 21.79
N ALA A 177 13.61 3.57 22.56
CA ALA A 177 12.74 2.52 21.99
C ALA A 177 11.66 3.11 21.07
N SER A 178 11.02 4.22 21.48
CA SER A 178 10.01 4.90 20.66
C SER A 178 10.62 5.46 19.38
N LEU A 179 11.79 6.10 19.44
CA LEU A 179 12.47 6.64 18.27
C LEU A 179 12.93 5.53 17.31
N ALA A 180 13.52 4.45 17.84
CA ALA A 180 13.97 3.30 17.06
C ALA A 180 12.80 2.52 16.43
N SER A 181 11.62 2.54 17.04
CA SER A 181 10.42 1.90 16.50
C SER A 181 9.91 2.58 15.23
N ILE A 182 10.26 3.84 14.97
CA ILE A 182 9.87 4.54 13.73
C ILE A 182 10.46 3.84 12.50
N PRO A 183 11.79 3.71 12.34
CA PRO A 183 12.34 2.98 11.21
C PRO A 183 12.04 1.49 11.27
N LEU A 184 11.99 0.88 12.46
CA LEU A 184 11.72 -0.56 12.63
C LEU A 184 10.33 -0.95 12.12
N SER A 185 9.35 -0.05 12.16
CA SER A 185 8.02 -0.26 11.55
C SER A 185 8.00 -0.15 10.02
N GLY A 186 9.15 -0.05 9.36
CA GLY A 186 9.26 0.20 7.93
C GLY A 186 9.15 1.67 7.53
N GLN A 187 8.89 2.62 8.48
CA GLN A 187 8.77 4.05 8.18
C GLN A 187 10.13 4.75 8.11
N VAL A 188 11.03 4.23 7.27
CA VAL A 188 12.39 4.78 7.08
C VAL A 188 12.36 6.24 6.64
N HIS A 189 11.35 6.62 5.85
CA HIS A 189 11.17 8.01 5.40
C HIS A 189 10.99 8.99 6.54
N LEU A 190 10.08 8.68 7.48
CA LEU A 190 9.87 9.51 8.66
C LEU A 190 11.14 9.55 9.53
N ALA A 191 11.86 8.45 9.64
CA ALA A 191 13.09 8.34 10.41
C ALA A 191 14.19 9.30 9.91
N LEU A 192 14.29 9.54 8.58
CA LEU A 192 15.26 10.48 8.00
C LEU A 192 15.12 11.91 8.54
N GLY A 193 13.92 12.31 8.93
CA GLY A 193 13.69 13.61 9.57
C GLY A 193 13.61 13.52 11.09
N ALA A 194 12.97 12.47 11.63
CA ALA A 194 12.73 12.31 13.07
C ALA A 194 14.03 12.19 13.89
N ILE A 195 15.03 11.45 13.38
CA ILE A 195 16.31 11.26 14.07
C ILE A 195 17.08 12.58 14.17
N PRO A 196 17.37 13.33 13.09
CA PRO A 196 18.06 14.61 13.19
C PRO A 196 17.25 15.66 13.97
N PHE A 197 15.91 15.65 13.84
CA PHE A 197 15.05 16.52 14.66
C PHE A 197 15.20 16.21 16.15
N PHE A 198 15.14 14.93 16.54
CA PHE A 198 15.31 14.51 17.94
C PHE A 198 16.70 14.91 18.48
N VAL A 199 17.76 14.71 17.69
CA VAL A 199 19.13 15.12 18.08
C VAL A 199 19.21 16.62 18.29
N ALA A 200 18.70 17.43 17.34
CA ALA A 200 18.68 18.88 17.48
C ALA A 200 17.87 19.34 18.70
N TYR A 201 16.72 18.72 18.95
CA TYR A 201 15.90 18.95 20.12
C TYR A 201 16.66 18.63 21.41
N ALA A 202 17.29 17.45 21.50
CA ALA A 202 18.06 17.02 22.66
C ALA A 202 19.23 17.97 22.96
N VAL A 203 19.98 18.38 21.93
CA VAL A 203 21.09 19.33 22.06
C VAL A 203 20.62 20.67 22.63
N VAL A 204 19.54 21.23 22.11
CA VAL A 204 18.99 22.50 22.64
C VAL A 204 18.53 22.34 24.08
N ARG A 205 17.85 21.22 24.40
CA ARG A 205 17.35 20.99 25.76
C ARG A 205 18.47 20.70 26.78
N LEU A 206 19.57 20.11 26.35
CA LEU A 206 20.78 19.93 27.20
C LEU A 206 21.48 21.27 27.43
N ARG A 207 21.56 22.16 26.42
CA ARG A 207 22.22 23.47 26.51
C ARG A 207 21.54 24.39 27.53
N ASP A 208 20.22 24.29 27.71
CA ASP A 208 19.49 25.08 28.71
C ASP A 208 20.00 24.88 30.16
N ARG A 209 20.80 23.83 30.43
CA ARG A 209 21.40 23.50 31.73
C ARG A 209 22.92 23.34 31.69
N TRP A 210 23.57 23.80 30.66
CA TRP A 210 25.02 23.60 30.46
C TRP A 210 25.88 24.26 31.52
N ALA A 211 25.37 25.26 32.25
CA ALA A 211 26.08 25.92 33.35
C ALA A 211 26.27 24.98 34.58
N CYS A 212 25.54 23.88 34.68
CA CYS A 212 25.72 22.87 35.72
C CYS A 212 26.39 21.63 35.13
N VAL A 213 27.70 21.55 35.16
CA VAL A 213 28.48 20.34 34.79
C VAL A 213 28.28 19.27 35.85
N THR A 214 27.09 18.68 35.87
CA THR A 214 26.73 17.57 36.74
C THR A 214 26.78 16.26 35.99
N MET A 215 27.04 15.16 36.68
CA MET A 215 26.99 13.79 36.18
C MET A 215 25.69 13.47 35.41
N HIS A 216 24.63 14.24 35.71
CA HIS A 216 23.29 14.13 35.11
C HIS A 216 23.26 14.55 33.62
N ILE A 217 24.00 15.59 33.20
CA ILE A 217 24.09 16.02 31.77
C ILE A 217 24.75 14.94 30.92
N ARG A 218 25.85 14.35 31.41
CA ARG A 218 26.54 13.26 30.72
C ARG A 218 25.59 12.07 30.50
N ARG A 219 24.85 11.67 31.55
CA ARG A 219 23.90 10.57 31.50
C ARG A 219 22.77 10.83 30.49
N VAL A 220 22.16 12.01 30.48
CA VAL A 220 21.10 12.39 29.55
C VAL A 220 21.63 12.51 28.13
N GLY A 221 22.79 13.11 27.93
CA GLY A 221 23.46 13.19 26.63
C GLY A 221 23.81 11.82 26.06
N THR A 222 24.36 10.91 26.90
CA THR A 222 24.61 9.52 26.49
C THR A 222 23.32 8.82 26.14
N GLY A 223 22.22 8.98 26.93
CA GLY A 223 20.92 8.41 26.64
C GLY A 223 20.35 8.90 25.30
N ALA A 224 20.48 10.21 25.01
CA ALA A 224 20.05 10.76 23.71
C ALA A 224 20.88 10.22 22.54
N ALA A 225 22.21 10.10 22.72
CA ALA A 225 23.10 9.53 21.71
C ALA A 225 22.79 8.05 21.44
N LEU A 226 22.55 7.26 22.50
CA LEU A 226 22.13 5.86 22.37
C LEU A 226 20.76 5.73 21.70
N ALA A 227 19.82 6.62 22.00
CA ALA A 227 18.52 6.65 21.34
C ALA A 227 18.65 6.89 19.83
N ALA A 228 19.45 7.87 19.43
CA ALA A 228 19.73 8.15 18.01
C ALA A 228 20.46 6.97 17.34
N ALA A 229 21.49 6.40 18.01
CA ALA A 229 22.23 5.24 17.50
C ALA A 229 21.33 4.02 17.31
N ALA A 230 20.45 3.74 18.27
CA ALA A 230 19.46 2.64 18.16
C ALA A 230 18.51 2.85 16.98
N ALA A 231 18.04 4.08 16.76
CA ALA A 231 17.17 4.39 15.63
C ALA A 231 17.90 4.27 14.29
N ILE A 232 19.14 4.71 14.19
CA ILE A 232 19.98 4.52 13.00
C ILE A 232 20.21 3.03 12.76
N GLY A 233 20.57 2.25 13.79
CA GLY A 233 20.77 0.81 13.70
C GLY A 233 19.50 0.08 13.23
N ALA A 234 18.32 0.47 13.73
CA ALA A 234 17.03 -0.05 13.27
C ALA A 234 16.79 0.27 11.79
N GLY A 235 17.10 1.48 11.34
CA GLY A 235 17.01 1.88 9.92
C GLY A 235 17.94 1.06 9.04
N ILE A 236 19.18 0.83 9.46
CA ILE A 236 20.15 -0.03 8.75
C ILE A 236 19.64 -1.47 8.68
N LEU A 237 19.10 -2.00 9.77
CA LEU A 237 18.52 -3.34 9.81
C LEU A 237 17.40 -3.49 8.77
N VAL A 238 16.45 -2.56 8.72
CA VAL A 238 15.36 -2.57 7.73
C VAL A 238 15.91 -2.44 6.31
N GLN A 239 16.90 -1.58 6.09
CA GLN A 239 17.56 -1.44 4.79
C GLN A 239 18.18 -2.76 4.32
N GLN A 240 18.87 -3.48 5.19
CA GLN A 240 19.56 -4.73 4.84
C GLN A 240 18.60 -5.91 4.68
N THR A 241 17.57 -6.00 5.53
CA THR A 241 16.70 -7.18 5.58
C THR A 241 15.48 -7.10 4.66
N VAL A 242 15.03 -5.89 4.31
CA VAL A 242 13.83 -5.69 3.46
C VAL A 242 14.20 -5.00 2.17
N ILE A 243 14.83 -3.81 2.23
CA ILE A 243 14.94 -2.94 1.06
C ILE A 243 15.97 -3.48 0.07
N ALA A 244 17.12 -3.95 0.54
CA ALA A 244 18.22 -4.40 -0.32
C ALA A 244 17.84 -5.56 -1.26
N GLY A 245 16.95 -6.46 -0.84
CA GLY A 245 16.45 -7.57 -1.65
C GLY A 245 15.12 -7.29 -2.37
N SER A 246 14.60 -6.07 -2.26
CA SER A 246 13.27 -5.71 -2.77
C SER A 246 13.32 -5.06 -4.16
N THR A 247 12.14 -4.90 -4.73
CA THR A 247 11.93 -4.12 -5.97
C THR A 247 12.36 -2.65 -5.84
N GLN A 248 12.69 -2.19 -4.62
CA GLN A 248 13.14 -0.83 -4.32
C GLN A 248 14.64 -0.72 -4.02
N ALA A 249 15.41 -1.78 -4.16
CA ALA A 249 16.85 -1.81 -3.86
C ALA A 249 17.65 -0.67 -4.55
N GLY A 250 17.27 -0.31 -5.79
CA GLY A 250 17.87 0.78 -6.56
C GLY A 250 17.39 2.19 -6.21
N GLY A 251 16.43 2.33 -5.28
CA GLY A 251 15.77 3.61 -4.99
C GLY A 251 14.74 4.00 -6.05
N ARG A 252 14.18 5.22 -5.90
CA ARG A 252 13.14 5.79 -6.78
C ARG A 252 13.74 6.80 -7.75
N SER A 253 13.20 6.88 -8.96
CA SER A 253 13.59 7.91 -9.92
C SER A 253 13.05 9.30 -9.52
N LEU A 254 13.75 10.38 -9.91
CA LEU A 254 13.24 11.74 -9.70
C LEU A 254 11.91 11.98 -10.43
N LYS A 255 11.66 11.30 -11.56
CA LYS A 255 10.38 11.37 -12.26
C LYS A 255 9.24 10.80 -11.42
N GLU A 256 9.48 9.70 -10.70
CA GLU A 256 8.51 9.12 -9.78
C GLU A 256 8.26 10.06 -8.59
N VAL A 257 9.31 10.63 -7.99
CA VAL A 257 9.20 11.63 -6.93
C VAL A 257 8.41 12.85 -7.39
N SER A 258 8.66 13.35 -8.61
CA SER A 258 7.93 14.49 -9.20
C SER A 258 6.42 14.23 -9.28
N ALA A 259 6.01 13.02 -9.63
CA ALA A 259 4.60 12.66 -9.72
C ALA A 259 3.85 12.71 -8.37
N TYR A 260 4.59 12.63 -7.26
CA TYR A 260 4.04 12.68 -5.90
C TYR A 260 4.41 13.96 -5.14
N SER A 261 5.13 14.91 -5.75
CA SER A 261 5.51 16.18 -5.10
C SER A 261 4.30 17.10 -4.95
N ALA A 262 4.10 17.65 -3.76
CA ALA A 262 3.05 18.61 -3.48
C ALA A 262 3.33 19.98 -4.09
N GLY A 263 2.29 20.68 -4.54
CA GLY A 263 2.37 22.07 -4.94
C GLY A 263 2.05 23.03 -3.77
N LEU A 264 2.38 24.31 -3.91
CA LEU A 264 2.06 25.31 -2.89
C LEU A 264 0.55 25.40 -2.60
N GLY A 265 -0.29 25.24 -3.64
CA GLY A 265 -1.76 25.25 -3.50
C GLY A 265 -2.29 24.09 -2.67
N ASP A 266 -1.61 22.94 -2.64
CA ASP A 266 -2.04 21.75 -1.92
C ASP A 266 -2.00 21.96 -0.38
N PHE A 267 -1.16 22.89 0.12
CA PHE A 267 -1.14 23.28 1.54
C PHE A 267 -2.39 24.07 1.98
N LEU A 268 -3.12 24.65 1.04
CA LEU A 268 -4.35 25.40 1.29
C LEU A 268 -5.61 24.57 0.97
N ALA A 269 -5.47 23.45 0.28
CA ALA A 269 -6.55 22.59 -0.16
C ALA A 269 -7.05 21.69 0.98
N ARG A 270 -8.26 21.99 1.50
CA ARG A 270 -8.89 21.21 2.60
C ARG A 270 -9.52 19.91 2.13
N HIS A 271 -9.78 19.76 0.85
CA HIS A 271 -10.43 18.60 0.26
C HIS A 271 -9.39 17.66 -0.37
N VAL A 272 -9.54 16.36 -0.10
CA VAL A 272 -8.72 15.35 -0.73
C VAL A 272 -9.25 15.11 -2.14
N ASP A 273 -8.40 15.32 -3.13
CA ASP A 273 -8.61 14.75 -4.46
C ASP A 273 -8.18 13.29 -4.43
N HIS A 274 -9.12 12.37 -4.66
CA HIS A 274 -8.83 10.94 -4.63
C HIS A 274 -7.77 10.50 -5.64
N ALA A 275 -7.67 11.19 -6.79
CA ALA A 275 -6.63 10.94 -7.78
C ALA A 275 -5.24 11.40 -7.33
N ARG A 276 -5.18 12.35 -6.35
CA ARG A 276 -3.97 12.98 -5.83
C ARG A 276 -3.87 12.87 -4.30
N SER A 277 -4.42 11.82 -3.73
CA SER A 277 -4.51 11.64 -2.27
C SER A 277 -3.15 11.67 -1.55
N GLU A 278 -2.08 11.22 -2.20
CA GLU A 278 -0.71 11.29 -1.67
C GLU A 278 -0.16 12.74 -1.62
N GLN A 279 -0.69 13.67 -2.42
CA GLN A 279 -0.30 15.08 -2.43
C GLN A 279 -1.13 15.94 -1.46
N PHE A 280 -1.99 15.33 -0.64
CA PHE A 280 -2.76 16.04 0.37
C PHE A 280 -1.85 16.42 1.54
N VAL A 281 -1.52 17.72 1.64
CA VAL A 281 -0.58 18.27 2.63
C VAL A 281 -1.18 19.38 3.48
N TYR A 282 -2.51 19.47 3.54
CA TYR A 282 -3.20 20.49 4.31
C TYR A 282 -2.84 20.43 5.80
N LEU A 283 -2.39 21.54 6.35
CA LEU A 283 -1.97 21.68 7.76
C LEU A 283 -2.97 22.45 8.63
N GLY A 284 -4.09 22.89 8.06
CA GLY A 284 -5.02 23.85 8.65
C GLY A 284 -4.72 25.28 8.18
N TRP A 285 -5.66 26.18 8.38
CA TRP A 285 -5.47 27.63 8.15
C TRP A 285 -5.10 28.34 9.44
N THR A 286 -5.74 27.96 10.55
CA THR A 286 -5.54 28.59 11.86
C THR A 286 -4.27 28.10 12.56
N THR A 287 -3.90 26.85 12.39
CA THR A 287 -2.72 26.27 13.05
C THR A 287 -1.40 26.91 12.62
N PRO A 288 -1.11 27.18 11.33
CA PRO A 288 0.10 27.89 10.93
C PRO A 288 0.14 29.35 11.44
N LEU A 289 -1.01 30.03 11.48
CA LEU A 289 -1.10 31.39 12.01
C LEU A 289 -0.80 31.43 13.51
N LEU A 290 -1.41 30.53 14.29
CA LEU A 290 -1.12 30.41 15.72
C LEU A 290 0.33 29.98 15.95
N ALA A 291 0.87 29.07 15.12
CA ALA A 291 2.26 28.66 15.20
C ALA A 291 3.23 29.83 14.98
N LEU A 292 2.93 30.71 14.03
CA LEU A 292 3.74 31.92 13.82
C LEU A 292 3.71 32.83 15.05
N VAL A 293 2.53 33.05 15.66
CA VAL A 293 2.42 33.79 16.93
C VAL A 293 3.26 33.12 18.02
N GLY A 294 3.16 31.81 18.17
CA GLY A 294 3.94 31.04 19.16
C GLY A 294 5.46 31.19 18.95
N LEU A 295 5.89 31.14 17.68
CA LEU A 295 7.30 31.33 17.31
C LEU A 295 7.80 32.74 17.71
N VAL A 296 7.03 33.78 17.38
CA VAL A 296 7.35 35.17 17.76
C VAL A 296 7.42 35.31 19.28
N LEU A 297 6.50 34.70 20.03
CA LEU A 297 6.50 34.75 21.50
C LEU A 297 7.73 34.03 22.09
N LEU A 298 8.17 32.91 21.53
CA LEU A 298 9.41 32.22 21.93
C LEU A 298 10.65 33.09 21.68
N ILE A 299 10.72 33.76 20.52
CA ILE A 299 11.81 34.68 20.17
C ILE A 299 11.83 35.87 21.16
N ARG A 300 10.68 36.51 21.42
CA ARG A 300 10.54 37.59 22.41
C ARG A 300 10.91 37.17 23.83
N ALA A 301 10.61 35.92 24.19
CA ALA A 301 11.03 35.32 25.45
C ALA A 301 12.52 34.93 25.50
N ARG A 302 13.30 35.25 24.46
CA ARG A 302 14.72 34.92 24.29
C ARG A 302 15.03 33.41 24.32
N ARG A 303 14.03 32.55 24.01
CA ARG A 303 14.19 31.09 23.89
C ARG A 303 14.60 30.71 22.46
N PHE A 304 15.65 31.35 21.93
CA PHE A 304 16.06 31.25 20.53
C PHE A 304 16.32 29.80 20.07
N GLY A 305 17.07 29.02 20.86
CA GLY A 305 17.39 27.63 20.49
C GLY A 305 16.13 26.79 20.30
N PHE A 306 15.14 26.97 21.20
CA PHE A 306 13.89 26.23 21.12
C PHE A 306 13.01 26.74 19.96
N ALA A 307 12.97 28.05 19.74
CA ALA A 307 12.30 28.65 18.58
C ALA A 307 12.88 28.15 17.25
N LEU A 308 14.23 28.04 17.16
CA LEU A 308 14.89 27.50 15.97
C LEU A 308 14.54 26.04 15.71
N VAL A 309 14.59 25.16 16.75
CA VAL A 309 14.28 23.75 16.59
C VAL A 309 12.83 23.53 16.11
N LEU A 310 11.86 24.22 16.74
CA LEU A 310 10.46 24.09 16.32
C LEU A 310 10.23 24.76 14.96
N GLY A 311 10.83 25.92 14.71
CA GLY A 311 10.69 26.64 13.43
C GLY A 311 11.27 25.84 12.26
N PHE A 312 12.49 25.30 12.39
CA PHE A 312 13.07 24.42 11.36
C PHE A 312 12.37 23.07 11.29
N GLY A 313 11.83 22.57 12.41
CA GLY A 313 10.99 21.38 12.44
C GLY A 313 9.67 21.53 11.66
N VAL A 314 9.21 22.76 11.43
CA VAL A 314 8.13 23.07 10.49
C VAL A 314 8.68 23.30 9.09
N LEU A 315 9.65 24.19 8.94
CA LEU A 315 10.11 24.70 7.66
C LEU A 315 10.74 23.59 6.78
N ILE A 316 11.63 22.77 7.34
CA ILE A 316 12.34 21.75 6.56
C ILE A 316 11.37 20.71 5.97
N PRO A 317 10.46 20.07 6.74
CA PRO A 317 9.50 19.14 6.16
C PRO A 317 8.58 19.78 5.14
N VAL A 318 8.14 21.03 5.35
CA VAL A 318 7.29 21.75 4.39
C VAL A 318 8.03 22.02 3.08
N LEU A 319 9.29 22.48 3.14
CA LEU A 319 10.10 22.68 1.93
C LEU A 319 10.40 21.36 1.21
N LEU A 320 10.69 20.28 1.96
CA LEU A 320 10.93 18.98 1.37
C LEU A 320 9.65 18.37 0.76
N ALA A 321 8.47 18.66 1.30
CA ALA A 321 7.20 18.21 0.74
C ALA A 321 6.91 18.77 -0.67
N LEU A 322 7.46 19.94 -1.01
CA LEU A 322 7.41 20.50 -2.36
C LEU A 322 8.25 19.68 -3.37
N GLY A 323 9.04 18.74 -2.90
CA GLY A 323 9.76 17.76 -3.72
C GLY A 323 10.54 18.42 -4.86
N THR A 324 10.33 17.94 -6.07
CA THR A 324 11.03 18.42 -7.27
C THR A 324 10.60 19.81 -7.75
N HIS A 325 9.57 20.42 -7.16
CA HIS A 325 9.25 21.82 -7.41
C HIS A 325 10.32 22.77 -6.83
N LEU A 326 11.17 22.26 -5.93
CA LEU A 326 12.32 22.99 -5.42
C LEU A 326 13.63 22.26 -5.79
N PRO A 327 14.67 22.99 -6.25
CA PRO A 327 15.95 22.39 -6.60
C PRO A 327 16.67 21.73 -5.40
N THR A 328 16.32 22.14 -4.17
CA THR A 328 16.87 21.59 -2.93
C THR A 328 16.63 20.09 -2.76
N TYR A 329 15.44 19.60 -3.09
CA TYR A 329 15.15 18.17 -3.00
C TYR A 329 15.99 17.36 -3.98
N SER A 330 16.12 17.84 -5.21
CA SER A 330 16.95 17.22 -6.25
C SER A 330 18.42 17.15 -5.79
N ALA A 331 18.93 18.21 -5.14
CA ALA A 331 20.28 18.23 -4.57
C ALA A 331 20.45 17.16 -3.47
N PHE A 332 19.51 17.04 -2.54
CA PHE A 332 19.54 16.00 -1.52
C PHE A 332 19.44 14.59 -2.12
N TRP A 333 18.60 14.39 -3.14
CA TRP A 333 18.45 13.12 -3.83
C TRP A 333 19.78 12.66 -4.47
N HIS A 334 20.54 13.60 -5.06
CA HIS A 334 21.84 13.30 -5.66
C HIS A 334 22.93 13.09 -4.61
N ALA A 335 22.98 13.95 -3.57
CA ALA A 335 24.05 13.98 -2.59
C ALA A 335 23.90 12.94 -1.46
N LEU A 336 22.65 12.60 -1.07
CA LEU A 336 22.37 11.77 0.09
C LEU A 336 21.61 10.50 -0.31
N PRO A 337 22.27 9.32 -0.40
CA PRO A 337 21.63 8.08 -0.83
C PRO A 337 20.29 7.74 -0.14
N PRO A 338 20.10 7.99 1.19
CA PRO A 338 18.81 7.73 1.83
C PRO A 338 17.64 8.51 1.25
N PHE A 339 17.87 9.67 0.63
CA PHE A 339 16.80 10.45 -0.05
C PHE A 339 16.37 9.87 -1.40
N ARG A 340 17.00 8.82 -1.89
CA ARG A 340 16.59 8.10 -3.10
C ARG A 340 15.45 7.10 -2.85
N PHE A 341 15.15 6.75 -1.60
CA PHE A 341 14.11 5.77 -1.28
C PHE A 341 12.70 6.36 -1.15
N PRO A 342 12.48 7.56 -0.61
CA PRO A 342 11.15 8.18 -0.58
C PRO A 342 10.64 8.49 -1.98
N ARG A 343 9.45 7.94 -2.34
CA ARG A 343 8.73 8.43 -3.53
C ARG A 343 7.81 9.61 -3.19
N VAL A 344 7.42 9.73 -1.91
CA VAL A 344 6.46 10.71 -1.40
C VAL A 344 7.22 11.64 -0.43
N PRO A 345 7.67 12.83 -0.90
CA PRO A 345 8.51 13.74 -0.12
C PRO A 345 7.82 14.25 1.15
N GLU A 346 6.49 14.37 1.14
CA GLU A 346 5.66 14.90 2.22
C GLU A 346 5.62 13.98 3.46
N ARG A 347 6.13 12.76 3.42
CA ARG A 347 6.12 11.82 4.57
C ARG A 347 6.93 12.30 5.79
N LEU A 348 7.62 13.43 5.70
CA LEU A 348 8.24 14.13 6.84
C LEU A 348 7.29 15.10 7.56
N LEU A 349 6.13 15.43 6.99
CA LEU A 349 5.19 16.40 7.56
C LEU A 349 4.64 16.05 8.96
N PRO A 350 4.58 14.81 9.44
CA PRO A 350 4.24 14.56 10.84
C PRO A 350 5.13 15.31 11.85
N ILE A 351 6.39 15.58 11.49
CA ILE A 351 7.30 16.39 12.30
C ILE A 351 6.83 17.84 12.32
N ALA A 352 6.46 18.39 11.15
CA ALA A 352 5.89 19.73 11.06
C ALA A 352 4.58 19.85 11.86
N CYS A 353 3.70 18.85 11.77
CA CYS A 353 2.46 18.81 12.55
C CYS A 353 2.73 18.87 14.07
N LEU A 354 3.73 18.10 14.55
CA LEU A 354 4.12 18.12 15.97
C LEU A 354 4.71 19.48 16.39
N CYS A 355 5.57 20.06 15.56
CA CYS A 355 6.18 21.37 15.84
C CYS A 355 5.13 22.48 15.82
N ILE A 356 4.20 22.49 14.85
CA ILE A 356 3.06 23.39 14.79
C ILE A 356 2.21 23.26 16.07
N ALA A 357 1.89 22.04 16.50
CA ALA A 357 1.12 21.78 17.72
C ALA A 357 1.82 22.35 18.96
N GLY A 358 3.15 22.20 19.05
CA GLY A 358 3.95 22.84 20.10
C GLY A 358 3.86 24.35 20.06
N LEU A 359 4.05 24.95 18.89
CA LEU A 359 3.97 26.39 18.69
C LEU A 359 2.57 26.96 18.98
N VAL A 360 1.49 26.25 18.60
CA VAL A 360 0.10 26.60 18.98
C VAL A 360 -0.06 26.65 20.49
N ALA A 361 0.49 25.65 21.22
CA ALA A 361 0.44 25.67 22.67
C ALA A 361 1.20 26.86 23.28
N PHE A 362 2.36 27.22 22.70
CA PHE A 362 3.10 28.43 23.13
C PHE A 362 2.36 29.73 22.81
N ALA A 363 1.64 29.81 21.71
CA ALA A 363 0.79 30.96 21.37
C ALA A 363 -0.31 31.19 22.44
N LEU A 364 -0.87 30.09 22.95
CA LEU A 364 -1.94 30.12 23.94
C LEU A 364 -1.45 30.18 25.41
N ALA A 365 -0.13 30.08 25.65
CA ALA A 365 0.42 29.92 26.98
C ALA A 365 0.10 31.06 27.99
N ARG A 366 -0.17 32.27 27.48
CA ARG A 366 -0.48 33.45 28.28
C ARG A 366 -1.87 34.03 28.03
N THR A 367 -2.74 33.28 27.35
CA THR A 367 -4.10 33.72 27.05
C THR A 367 -5.09 33.27 28.13
N SER A 368 -6.28 33.91 28.19
CA SER A 368 -7.35 33.51 29.11
C SER A 368 -7.91 32.12 28.73
N THR A 369 -8.55 31.47 29.70
CA THR A 369 -9.23 30.18 29.49
C THR A 369 -10.27 30.27 28.36
N THR A 370 -10.99 31.39 28.26
CA THR A 370 -11.98 31.63 27.20
C THR A 370 -11.34 31.58 25.81
N ILE A 371 -10.18 32.25 25.62
CA ILE A 371 -9.44 32.23 24.35
C ILE A 371 -8.96 30.81 24.03
N VAL A 372 -8.46 30.06 25.01
CA VAL A 372 -8.06 28.65 24.82
C VAL A 372 -9.25 27.80 24.37
N MET A 373 -10.43 27.96 24.99
CA MET A 373 -11.64 27.21 24.60
C MET A 373 -12.11 27.56 23.19
N LEU A 374 -12.07 28.84 22.83
CA LEU A 374 -12.37 29.28 21.46
C LEU A 374 -11.37 28.72 20.44
N ALA A 375 -10.09 28.71 20.79
CA ALA A 375 -9.06 28.10 19.95
C ALA A 375 -9.30 26.59 19.76
N ILE A 376 -9.63 25.86 20.82
CA ILE A 376 -9.99 24.43 20.74
C ILE A 376 -11.20 24.23 19.82
N ALA A 377 -12.26 25.02 19.96
CA ALA A 377 -13.43 24.92 19.09
C ALA A 377 -13.09 25.22 17.64
N LEU A 378 -12.27 26.24 17.39
CA LEU A 378 -11.80 26.58 16.05
C LEU A 378 -10.93 25.48 15.44
N LEU A 379 -10.05 24.83 16.23
CA LEU A 379 -9.25 23.68 15.77
C LEU A 379 -10.12 22.51 15.33
N PHE A 380 -11.22 22.20 16.04
CA PHE A 380 -12.17 21.16 15.61
C PHE A 380 -12.77 21.47 14.24
N VAL A 381 -13.09 22.72 13.96
CA VAL A 381 -13.69 23.14 12.67
C VAL A 381 -12.66 23.18 11.56
N ASP A 382 -11.50 23.80 11.82
CA ASP A 382 -10.47 24.02 10.81
C ASP A 382 -9.78 22.73 10.39
N LEU A 383 -9.45 21.85 11.35
CA LEU A 383 -8.69 20.64 11.08
C LEU A 383 -9.58 19.47 10.62
N HIS A 384 -10.90 19.63 10.58
CA HIS A 384 -11.77 18.60 10.04
C HIS A 384 -11.66 18.55 8.51
N ALA A 385 -10.96 17.56 8.00
CA ALA A 385 -10.91 17.21 6.59
C ALA A 385 -11.62 15.86 6.36
N ARG A 386 -12.47 15.78 5.33
CA ARG A 386 -13.19 14.54 4.99
C ARG A 386 -12.29 13.58 4.22
N VAL A 387 -11.41 12.90 4.91
CA VAL A 387 -10.46 11.93 4.33
C VAL A 387 -10.90 10.48 4.51
N TYR A 388 -11.74 10.20 5.52
CA TYR A 388 -12.25 8.87 5.79
C TYR A 388 -13.51 8.56 5.00
N GLY A 389 -13.54 7.37 4.40
CA GLY A 389 -14.70 6.72 3.84
C GLY A 389 -15.02 5.39 4.55
N LYS A 390 -15.92 4.64 3.96
CA LYS A 390 -16.31 3.31 4.39
C LYS A 390 -15.80 2.29 3.38
N SER A 391 -15.10 1.27 3.86
CA SER A 391 -14.60 0.18 3.01
C SER A 391 -15.23 -1.13 3.42
N ALA A 392 -15.92 -1.76 2.48
CA ALA A 392 -16.57 -3.05 2.70
C ALA A 392 -15.52 -4.11 3.07
N PRO A 393 -15.73 -4.88 4.17
CA PRO A 393 -14.81 -5.93 4.58
C PRO A 393 -14.94 -7.20 3.71
N GLY A 394 -15.97 -7.31 2.89
CA GLY A 394 -16.30 -8.55 2.22
C GLY A 394 -16.67 -9.66 3.21
N ARG A 395 -16.78 -10.88 2.71
CA ARG A 395 -16.94 -12.07 3.56
C ARG A 395 -15.61 -12.79 3.64
N PRO A 396 -15.10 -13.13 4.84
CA PRO A 396 -13.95 -14.00 4.98
C PRO A 396 -14.22 -15.34 4.29
N ILE A 397 -13.29 -15.76 3.45
CA ILE A 397 -13.45 -16.96 2.64
C ILE A 397 -12.92 -18.15 3.42
N ARG A 398 -13.75 -19.18 3.56
CA ARG A 398 -13.33 -20.44 4.15
C ARG A 398 -12.84 -21.38 3.05
N ILE A 399 -11.58 -21.77 3.12
CA ILE A 399 -11.02 -22.81 2.24
C ILE A 399 -11.12 -24.12 2.99
N ALA A 400 -11.90 -25.08 2.46
CA ALA A 400 -11.94 -26.40 3.04
C ALA A 400 -10.59 -27.11 2.84
N ALA A 401 -10.16 -27.73 3.87
CA ALA A 401 -9.11 -28.72 4.17
C ALA A 401 -8.07 -29.21 3.11
N ALA A 402 -7.78 -28.51 2.02
CA ALA A 402 -6.66 -28.90 1.15
C ALA A 402 -5.33 -28.53 1.81
N ARG A 403 -4.45 -29.50 2.00
CA ARG A 403 -3.06 -29.25 2.41
C ARG A 403 -2.28 -28.70 1.21
N GLY A 404 -1.36 -27.78 1.43
CA GLY A 404 -0.51 -27.20 0.38
C GLY A 404 -0.75 -25.70 0.19
N ARG A 405 -0.17 -25.15 -0.89
CA ARG A 405 -0.24 -23.70 -1.17
C ARG A 405 -1.50 -23.34 -1.93
N LEU A 406 -1.94 -22.13 -1.68
CA LEU A 406 -3.05 -21.49 -2.36
C LEU A 406 -2.51 -20.57 -3.45
N LEU A 407 -3.14 -20.58 -4.63
CA LEU A 407 -2.92 -19.63 -5.70
C LEU A 407 -4.17 -18.78 -5.85
N GLU A 408 -4.00 -17.45 -5.92
CA GLU A 408 -5.09 -16.50 -6.06
C GLU A 408 -5.14 -15.94 -7.49
N LEU A 409 -6.32 -15.89 -8.09
CA LEU A 409 -6.53 -15.26 -9.40
C LEU A 409 -7.54 -14.11 -9.27
N PRO A 410 -7.23 -12.94 -9.87
CA PRO A 410 -6.13 -12.65 -10.78
C PRO A 410 -4.78 -12.45 -10.09
N ILE A 411 -3.70 -12.90 -10.72
CA ILE A 411 -2.35 -12.58 -10.29
C ILE A 411 -2.11 -11.09 -10.47
N PHE A 412 -1.58 -10.43 -9.44
CA PHE A 412 -1.17 -9.02 -9.48
C PHE A 412 0.35 -8.88 -9.33
N ASP A 413 0.91 -7.81 -9.91
CA ASP A 413 2.25 -7.35 -9.49
C ASP A 413 2.19 -7.08 -7.98
N PRO A 414 3.17 -7.55 -7.18
CA PRO A 414 3.16 -7.39 -5.74
C PRO A 414 3.02 -5.94 -5.23
N GLY A 415 3.31 -4.94 -6.08
CA GLY A 415 3.12 -3.52 -5.77
C GLY A 415 1.71 -3.00 -6.00
N VAL A 416 0.79 -3.80 -6.53
CA VAL A 416 -0.60 -3.40 -6.82
C VAL A 416 -1.49 -3.68 -5.61
N HIS A 417 -2.17 -2.65 -5.12
CA HIS A 417 -2.93 -2.70 -3.86
C HIS A 417 -4.11 -3.70 -3.85
N TYR A 418 -4.56 -4.20 -4.99
CA TYR A 418 -5.59 -5.25 -5.06
C TYR A 418 -5.15 -6.56 -4.38
N GLY A 419 -3.86 -6.87 -4.36
CA GLY A 419 -3.32 -8.02 -3.62
C GLY A 419 -3.50 -7.94 -2.10
N SER A 420 -3.86 -6.77 -1.55
CA SER A 420 -4.21 -6.60 -0.13
C SER A 420 -5.45 -7.38 0.28
N VAL A 421 -6.37 -7.63 -0.65
CA VAL A 421 -7.58 -8.44 -0.41
C VAL A 421 -7.18 -9.88 -0.05
N TYR A 422 -6.16 -10.42 -0.70
CA TYR A 422 -5.65 -11.76 -0.41
C TYR A 422 -5.06 -11.85 0.99
N LEU A 423 -4.31 -10.83 1.42
CA LEU A 423 -3.78 -10.74 2.77
C LEU A 423 -4.89 -10.70 3.83
N TRP A 424 -5.96 -9.97 3.54
CA TRP A 424 -7.12 -9.90 4.44
C TRP A 424 -7.82 -11.25 4.56
N TYR A 425 -8.04 -11.95 3.46
CA TYR A 425 -8.68 -13.25 3.48
C TYR A 425 -7.81 -14.33 4.16
N ASP A 426 -6.49 -14.15 4.15
CA ASP A 426 -5.57 -15.00 4.90
C ASP A 426 -5.86 -15.01 6.41
N THR A 427 -6.35 -13.91 6.98
CA THR A 427 -6.67 -13.85 8.41
C THR A 427 -7.75 -14.87 8.82
N ALA A 428 -8.60 -15.29 7.88
CA ALA A 428 -9.66 -16.28 8.11
C ALA A 428 -9.27 -17.71 7.67
N ALA A 429 -8.33 -17.85 6.72
CA ALA A 429 -7.95 -19.14 6.13
C ALA A 429 -6.46 -19.14 5.74
N LEU A 430 -5.62 -18.99 6.75
CA LEU A 430 -4.17 -18.79 6.60
C LEU A 430 -3.48 -19.92 5.84
N ARG A 431 -2.79 -19.56 4.76
CA ARG A 431 -2.01 -20.47 3.93
C ARG A 431 -0.79 -19.80 3.31
N GLN A 432 0.21 -20.61 3.02
CA GLN A 432 1.29 -20.15 2.16
C GLN A 432 0.78 -19.92 0.75
N ARG A 433 1.20 -18.81 0.13
CA ARG A 433 0.84 -18.41 -1.23
C ARG A 433 2.00 -17.74 -1.96
N PRO A 434 2.09 -17.90 -3.29
CA PRO A 434 3.06 -17.19 -4.13
C PRO A 434 2.81 -15.67 -4.17
N GLU A 435 1.56 -15.27 -4.00
CA GLU A 435 1.12 -13.87 -4.02
C GLU A 435 1.33 -13.19 -2.68
N GLY A 436 1.08 -11.88 -2.69
CA GLY A 436 1.11 -10.99 -1.55
C GLY A 436 1.05 -9.55 -2.03
N TYR A 437 1.00 -8.60 -1.10
CA TYR A 437 1.04 -7.19 -1.42
C TYR A 437 2.10 -6.49 -0.56
N SER A 438 3.08 -5.89 -1.23
CA SER A 438 4.06 -5.01 -0.60
C SER A 438 4.75 -4.13 -1.63
N THR A 439 4.90 -2.85 -1.34
CA THR A 439 5.72 -1.94 -2.16
C THR A 439 7.21 -2.25 -2.08
N THR A 440 7.63 -3.03 -1.09
CA THR A 440 8.99 -3.55 -0.91
C THR A 440 9.03 -5.08 -1.07
N ALA A 441 8.22 -5.62 -1.97
CA ALA A 441 8.19 -7.05 -2.25
C ALA A 441 9.56 -7.57 -2.76
N PRO A 442 9.92 -8.81 -2.47
CA PRO A 442 11.12 -9.45 -3.03
C PRO A 442 11.12 -9.42 -4.56
N ILE A 443 12.28 -9.22 -5.17
CA ILE A 443 12.44 -9.24 -6.64
C ILE A 443 12.00 -10.58 -7.23
N SER A 444 12.29 -11.70 -6.53
CA SER A 444 11.86 -13.04 -6.94
C SER A 444 10.34 -13.16 -7.01
N ALA A 445 9.61 -12.60 -6.04
CA ALA A 445 8.15 -12.59 -6.03
C ALA A 445 7.57 -11.81 -7.22
N LYS A 446 8.15 -10.66 -7.56
CA LYS A 446 7.76 -9.90 -8.75
C LYS A 446 8.02 -10.66 -10.05
N THR A 447 9.15 -11.34 -10.13
CA THR A 447 9.51 -12.18 -11.30
C THR A 447 8.53 -13.35 -11.44
N LEU A 448 8.19 -14.00 -10.31
CA LEU A 448 7.20 -15.08 -10.30
C LEU A 448 5.82 -14.60 -10.71
N ALA A 449 5.35 -13.48 -10.15
CA ALA A 449 4.05 -12.90 -10.49
C ALA A 449 3.91 -12.66 -12.00
N ARG A 450 4.93 -12.09 -12.66
CA ARG A 450 4.94 -11.90 -14.12
C ARG A 450 4.82 -13.22 -14.90
N ARG A 451 5.44 -14.29 -14.43
CA ARG A 451 5.31 -15.60 -15.07
C ARG A 451 3.93 -16.22 -14.89
N LEU A 452 3.31 -16.01 -13.72
CA LEU A 452 1.97 -16.53 -13.39
C LEU A 452 0.84 -15.66 -13.95
N GLU A 453 1.08 -14.39 -14.29
CA GLU A 453 0.07 -13.46 -14.81
C GLU A 453 -0.68 -13.97 -16.04
N ARG A 454 -0.08 -14.87 -16.80
CA ARG A 454 -0.70 -15.59 -17.93
C ARG A 454 -1.99 -16.31 -17.53
N LEU A 455 -2.04 -16.81 -16.30
CA LEU A 455 -3.22 -17.50 -15.76
C LEU A 455 -4.46 -16.60 -15.68
N ASN A 456 -4.28 -15.27 -15.57
CA ASN A 456 -5.40 -14.30 -15.60
C ASN A 456 -6.18 -14.34 -16.92
N CYS A 457 -5.57 -14.87 -17.96
CA CYS A 457 -6.15 -15.03 -19.28
C CYS A 457 -6.41 -16.51 -19.62
N GLY A 458 -6.28 -17.41 -18.66
CA GLY A 458 -6.47 -18.85 -18.85
C GLY A 458 -5.38 -19.53 -19.67
N ASP A 459 -4.22 -18.90 -19.83
CA ASP A 459 -3.08 -19.49 -20.54
C ASP A 459 -2.25 -20.38 -19.60
N TRP A 460 -2.38 -21.68 -19.81
CA TRP A 460 -1.63 -22.75 -19.12
C TRP A 460 -0.55 -23.36 -20.01
N SER A 461 -0.30 -22.77 -21.17
CA SER A 461 0.65 -23.29 -22.16
C SER A 461 2.11 -23.24 -21.67
N GLY A 462 2.97 -23.96 -22.36
CA GLY A 462 4.39 -24.02 -22.07
C GLY A 462 4.68 -24.50 -20.65
N ASP A 463 5.58 -23.79 -19.94
CA ASP A 463 6.02 -24.15 -18.60
C ASP A 463 5.06 -23.77 -17.48
N THR A 464 3.95 -23.06 -17.77
CA THR A 464 3.05 -22.50 -16.74
C THR A 464 2.44 -23.60 -15.86
N ALA A 465 1.91 -24.66 -16.47
CA ALA A 465 1.35 -25.79 -15.72
C ALA A 465 2.41 -26.53 -14.88
N ALA A 466 3.62 -26.65 -15.38
CA ALA A 466 4.75 -27.23 -14.65
C ALA A 466 5.18 -26.34 -13.48
N LEU A 467 5.24 -25.02 -13.70
CA LEU A 467 5.53 -24.02 -12.68
C LEU A 467 4.52 -24.10 -11.53
N VAL A 468 3.21 -24.08 -11.80
CA VAL A 468 2.17 -24.18 -10.76
C VAL A 468 2.30 -25.48 -9.96
N ARG A 469 2.70 -26.59 -10.61
CA ARG A 469 2.99 -27.85 -9.89
C ARG A 469 4.23 -27.75 -9.01
N SER A 470 5.32 -27.17 -9.52
CA SER A 470 6.58 -27.02 -8.76
C SER A 470 6.43 -26.12 -7.55
N LEU A 471 5.52 -25.14 -7.60
CA LEU A 471 5.18 -24.29 -6.46
C LEU A 471 4.40 -25.04 -5.36
N GLY A 472 3.98 -26.30 -5.59
CA GLY A 472 3.18 -27.06 -4.63
C GLY A 472 1.77 -26.52 -4.42
N VAL A 473 1.20 -25.86 -5.44
CA VAL A 473 -0.17 -25.35 -5.42
C VAL A 473 -1.17 -26.49 -5.49
N THR A 474 -2.04 -26.56 -4.50
CA THR A 474 -3.11 -27.57 -4.38
C THR A 474 -4.51 -27.02 -4.48
N ALA A 475 -4.66 -25.71 -4.28
CA ALA A 475 -5.93 -24.99 -4.42
C ALA A 475 -5.72 -23.71 -5.21
N VAL A 476 -6.73 -23.28 -5.96
CA VAL A 476 -6.78 -22.02 -6.68
C VAL A 476 -8.08 -21.31 -6.32
N GLN A 477 -8.02 -20.05 -5.93
CA GLN A 477 -9.17 -19.19 -5.76
C GLN A 477 -9.30 -18.23 -6.93
N LEU A 478 -10.49 -18.16 -7.50
CA LEU A 478 -10.84 -17.25 -8.58
C LEU A 478 -11.76 -16.16 -8.03
N HIS A 479 -11.23 -14.94 -7.92
CA HIS A 479 -11.87 -13.76 -7.36
C HIS A 479 -12.56 -12.95 -8.45
N LEU A 480 -13.84 -13.20 -8.70
CA LEU A 480 -14.59 -12.56 -9.78
C LEU A 480 -14.70 -11.03 -9.59
N GLY A 481 -14.76 -10.56 -8.36
CA GLY A 481 -14.83 -9.13 -8.04
C GLY A 481 -13.53 -8.36 -8.29
N LEU A 482 -12.39 -9.04 -8.34
CA LEU A 482 -11.08 -8.41 -8.52
C LEU A 482 -10.59 -8.34 -9.96
N PHE A 483 -11.24 -9.03 -10.89
CA PHE A 483 -10.96 -8.83 -12.31
C PHE A 483 -11.42 -7.44 -12.73
N LEU A 484 -10.53 -6.68 -13.36
CA LEU A 484 -10.86 -5.36 -13.90
C LEU A 484 -11.94 -5.51 -14.99
N ARG A 485 -13.09 -4.88 -14.77
CA ARG A 485 -14.21 -4.87 -15.71
C ARG A 485 -14.19 -3.56 -16.48
N ASN A 486 -14.06 -3.69 -17.79
CA ASN A 486 -14.20 -2.58 -18.72
C ASN A 486 -15.33 -2.94 -19.70
N SER A 487 -16.30 -2.05 -19.91
CA SER A 487 -17.41 -2.26 -20.85
C SER A 487 -16.94 -2.47 -22.29
N ALA A 488 -15.76 -1.96 -22.66
CA ALA A 488 -15.15 -2.12 -23.98
C ALA A 488 -14.34 -3.41 -24.15
N VAL A 489 -14.02 -4.12 -23.07
CA VAL A 489 -13.19 -5.34 -23.09
C VAL A 489 -13.93 -6.44 -22.33
N PRO A 490 -14.05 -7.67 -22.89
CA PRO A 490 -14.67 -8.80 -22.21
C PRO A 490 -14.00 -9.09 -20.86
N ASP A 491 -14.81 -9.53 -19.88
CA ASP A 491 -14.35 -9.92 -18.55
C ASP A 491 -13.41 -11.12 -18.64
N ARG A 492 -12.17 -10.93 -18.21
CA ARG A 492 -11.13 -11.96 -18.25
C ARG A 492 -11.38 -13.12 -17.27
N SER A 493 -12.25 -12.95 -16.27
CA SER A 493 -12.57 -14.01 -15.32
C SER A 493 -13.10 -15.28 -15.99
N TYR A 494 -13.88 -15.14 -17.08
CA TYR A 494 -14.34 -16.25 -17.89
C TYR A 494 -13.19 -17.07 -18.49
N PHE A 495 -12.17 -16.39 -19.00
CA PHE A 495 -11.01 -17.06 -19.64
C PHE A 495 -10.12 -17.74 -18.60
N ALA A 496 -9.88 -17.08 -17.47
CA ALA A 496 -9.17 -17.68 -16.34
C ALA A 496 -9.89 -18.95 -15.84
N TRP A 497 -11.21 -18.86 -15.65
CA TRP A 497 -12.06 -19.99 -15.29
C TRP A 497 -11.96 -21.13 -16.33
N ARG A 498 -12.08 -20.80 -17.61
CA ARG A 498 -12.00 -21.79 -18.69
C ARG A 498 -10.65 -22.51 -18.69
N GLY A 499 -9.56 -21.77 -18.50
CA GLY A 499 -8.23 -22.34 -18.36
C GLY A 499 -8.10 -23.32 -17.19
N LEU A 500 -8.66 -22.98 -16.02
CA LEU A 500 -8.68 -23.87 -14.85
C LEU A 500 -9.41 -25.17 -15.15
N VAL A 501 -10.63 -25.07 -15.67
CA VAL A 501 -11.49 -26.25 -15.94
C VAL A 501 -10.86 -27.15 -17.00
N SER A 502 -10.32 -26.59 -18.10
CA SER A 502 -9.69 -27.38 -19.17
C SER A 502 -8.42 -28.11 -18.69
N HIS A 503 -7.74 -27.60 -17.65
CA HIS A 503 -6.54 -28.22 -17.06
C HIS A 503 -6.83 -29.09 -15.83
N GLY A 504 -8.08 -29.55 -15.69
CA GLY A 504 -8.48 -30.55 -14.71
C GLY A 504 -8.66 -30.06 -13.28
N TRP A 505 -8.72 -28.72 -13.06
CA TRP A 505 -9.13 -28.16 -11.79
C TRP A 505 -10.64 -28.31 -11.61
N LYS A 506 -11.06 -28.75 -10.43
CA LYS A 506 -12.47 -29.01 -10.10
C LYS A 506 -12.95 -28.07 -9.03
N LEU A 507 -14.16 -27.56 -9.21
CA LEU A 507 -14.80 -26.68 -8.25
C LEU A 507 -15.02 -27.41 -6.93
N GLN A 508 -14.56 -26.82 -5.83
CA GLN A 508 -14.77 -27.29 -4.47
C GLN A 508 -15.87 -26.51 -3.76
N SER A 509 -15.87 -25.18 -3.88
CA SER A 509 -16.84 -24.31 -3.22
C SER A 509 -17.05 -23.01 -3.98
N VAL A 510 -18.21 -22.40 -3.75
CA VAL A 510 -18.57 -21.04 -4.18
C VAL A 510 -18.89 -20.24 -2.93
N ASP A 511 -18.15 -19.18 -2.69
CA ASP A 511 -18.36 -18.27 -1.57
C ASP A 511 -18.51 -16.83 -2.08
N GLY A 512 -19.75 -16.45 -2.37
CA GLY A 512 -20.04 -15.18 -3.01
C GLY A 512 -19.34 -15.05 -4.38
N PRO A 513 -18.51 -14.04 -4.60
CA PRO A 513 -17.77 -13.84 -5.84
C PRO A 513 -16.52 -14.70 -5.96
N VAL A 514 -16.18 -15.52 -4.98
CA VAL A 514 -14.97 -16.32 -4.96
C VAL A 514 -15.25 -17.79 -5.18
N LEU A 515 -14.58 -18.35 -6.19
CA LEU A 515 -14.69 -19.76 -6.58
C LEU A 515 -13.40 -20.47 -6.19
N THR A 516 -13.50 -21.53 -5.37
CA THR A 516 -12.34 -22.34 -4.98
C THR A 516 -12.26 -23.61 -5.81
N TYR A 517 -11.11 -23.82 -6.44
CA TYR A 517 -10.80 -24.98 -7.26
C TYR A 517 -9.68 -25.81 -6.63
N VAL A 518 -9.78 -27.15 -6.74
CA VAL A 518 -8.78 -28.09 -6.25
C VAL A 518 -8.45 -29.13 -7.32
N ARG A 519 -7.30 -29.81 -7.17
CA ARG A 519 -6.98 -31.01 -7.94
C ARG A 519 -7.49 -32.23 -7.19
N GLY A 520 -8.22 -33.11 -7.85
CA GLY A 520 -8.68 -34.36 -7.27
C GLY A 520 -10.12 -34.75 -7.66
N ARG A 521 -10.69 -35.74 -6.91
CA ARG A 521 -11.99 -36.37 -7.25
C ARG A 521 -13.22 -35.61 -6.74
N ILE A 522 -13.09 -34.58 -5.93
CA ILE A 522 -14.22 -33.88 -5.31
C ILE A 522 -14.72 -32.83 -6.29
N ALA A 523 -15.87 -33.08 -6.88
CA ALA A 523 -16.62 -32.09 -7.67
C ALA A 523 -17.89 -31.73 -6.92
N PHE A 524 -17.99 -30.50 -6.43
CA PHE A 524 -19.28 -29.87 -6.13
C PHE A 524 -19.85 -29.39 -7.47
N GLY A 525 -21.04 -29.79 -7.83
CA GLY A 525 -21.85 -29.33 -8.95
C GLY A 525 -21.19 -28.62 -10.14
N ALA A 526 -21.81 -28.59 -11.28
CA ALA A 526 -21.32 -27.82 -12.42
C ALA A 526 -21.65 -26.34 -12.24
N TYR A 527 -20.66 -25.53 -11.84
CA TYR A 527 -20.74 -24.08 -11.94
C TYR A 527 -20.00 -23.64 -13.20
N ALA A 528 -20.66 -22.97 -14.11
CA ALA A 528 -20.05 -22.46 -15.33
C ALA A 528 -20.26 -20.95 -15.40
N LEU A 529 -19.20 -20.21 -15.67
CA LEU A 529 -19.30 -18.80 -15.99
C LEU A 529 -19.90 -18.65 -17.40
N SER A 530 -20.82 -17.72 -17.55
CA SER A 530 -21.36 -17.39 -18.85
C SER A 530 -20.28 -16.74 -19.73
N PRO A 531 -20.19 -17.11 -21.02
CA PRO A 531 -19.28 -16.44 -21.92
C PRO A 531 -19.61 -14.95 -22.01
N PRO A 532 -18.57 -14.09 -22.22
CA PRO A 532 -18.80 -12.66 -22.40
C PRO A 532 -19.73 -12.38 -23.58
N THR A 533 -20.62 -11.41 -23.43
CA THR A 533 -21.50 -10.93 -24.50
C THR A 533 -20.75 -10.12 -25.55
N ALA A 534 -19.74 -9.36 -25.15
CA ALA A 534 -18.82 -8.67 -26.05
C ALA A 534 -17.95 -9.68 -26.77
N THR A 535 -17.79 -9.53 -28.09
CA THR A 535 -17.02 -10.43 -28.96
C THR A 535 -15.67 -9.85 -29.39
N SER A 536 -15.28 -8.70 -28.85
CA SER A 536 -13.99 -8.07 -29.12
C SER A 536 -12.83 -9.00 -28.72
N PRO A 537 -11.73 -9.03 -29.48
CA PRO A 537 -10.56 -9.82 -29.12
C PRO A 537 -10.00 -9.43 -27.75
N VAL A 538 -9.58 -10.41 -26.95
CA VAL A 538 -8.97 -10.19 -25.64
C VAL A 538 -7.50 -10.51 -25.72
N PHE A 539 -6.69 -9.48 -25.65
CA PHE A 539 -5.24 -9.58 -25.64
C PHE A 539 -4.74 -9.96 -24.25
N CYS A 540 -3.96 -11.00 -24.17
CA CYS A 540 -3.37 -11.52 -22.96
C CYS A 540 -1.95 -10.97 -22.73
N GLN A 541 -1.20 -11.54 -21.81
CA GLN A 541 0.22 -11.17 -21.61
C GLN A 541 1.02 -11.41 -22.90
N GLY A 542 2.03 -10.60 -23.11
CA GLY A 542 2.85 -10.64 -24.34
C GLY A 542 2.38 -9.67 -25.43
N TRP A 543 1.23 -9.02 -25.25
CA TRP A 543 0.76 -7.93 -26.11
C TRP A 543 0.90 -6.58 -25.40
N TYR A 544 1.32 -5.57 -26.17
CA TYR A 544 1.64 -4.24 -25.65
C TYR A 544 1.01 -3.14 -26.53
N GLY A 545 0.53 -2.09 -25.86
CA GLY A 545 0.04 -0.86 -26.48
C GLY A 545 -1.29 -1.00 -27.22
N ASP A 546 -1.98 0.11 -27.37
CA ASP A 546 -3.06 0.36 -28.32
C ASP A 546 -2.79 1.76 -28.87
N THR A 547 -2.00 1.81 -29.92
CA THR A 547 -1.53 3.08 -30.51
C THR A 547 -2.41 3.56 -31.64
N GLY A 548 -3.58 2.92 -31.85
CA GLY A 548 -4.43 3.12 -33.03
C GLY A 548 -3.87 2.50 -34.31
N ALA A 549 -2.60 2.11 -34.32
CA ALA A 549 -1.92 1.44 -35.42
C ALA A 549 -1.85 -0.09 -35.27
N GLY A 550 -2.20 -0.62 -34.08
CA GLY A 550 -2.15 -2.05 -33.80
C GLY A 550 -1.62 -2.36 -32.40
N ARG A 551 -1.41 -3.67 -32.13
CA ARG A 551 -0.83 -4.16 -30.88
C ARG A 551 0.48 -4.87 -31.18
N PHE A 552 1.51 -4.57 -30.38
CA PHE A 552 2.84 -5.12 -30.50
C PHE A 552 3.07 -6.29 -29.57
N MET A 553 3.79 -7.30 -30.03
CA MET A 553 4.27 -8.36 -29.16
C MET A 553 5.45 -7.87 -28.31
N SER A 554 5.35 -8.03 -27.00
CA SER A 554 6.45 -7.76 -26.05
C SER A 554 7.16 -9.03 -25.56
N GLU A 555 6.63 -10.20 -25.91
CA GLU A 555 7.17 -11.51 -25.56
C GLU A 555 7.21 -12.40 -26.80
N THR A 556 8.05 -13.45 -26.77
CA THR A 556 8.16 -14.42 -27.88
C THR A 556 6.90 -15.27 -28.08
N HIS A 557 6.04 -15.33 -27.08
CA HIS A 557 4.75 -16.03 -27.12
C HIS A 557 3.67 -15.09 -26.59
N ALA A 558 2.65 -14.81 -27.41
CA ALA A 558 1.60 -13.86 -27.07
C ALA A 558 0.22 -14.42 -27.39
N PRO A 559 -0.53 -14.92 -26.38
CA PRO A 559 -1.88 -15.44 -26.57
C PRO A 559 -2.90 -14.31 -26.67
N LEU A 560 -3.97 -14.55 -27.42
CA LEU A 560 -5.17 -13.74 -27.50
C LEU A 560 -6.40 -14.63 -27.66
N TRP A 561 -7.54 -14.19 -27.11
CA TRP A 561 -8.82 -14.83 -27.34
C TRP A 561 -9.58 -14.14 -28.47
N VAL A 562 -10.10 -14.94 -29.39
CA VAL A 562 -10.87 -14.47 -30.54
C VAL A 562 -12.23 -15.19 -30.53
N TYR A 563 -13.30 -14.42 -30.71
CA TYR A 563 -14.63 -15.00 -30.89
C TYR A 563 -14.90 -15.21 -32.38
N GLY A 564 -15.21 -16.43 -32.77
CA GLY A 564 -15.52 -16.75 -34.17
C GLY A 564 -15.71 -18.24 -34.40
N GLY A 565 -15.75 -18.61 -35.68
CA GLY A 565 -15.77 -19.98 -36.15
C GLY A 565 -15.44 -20.01 -37.65
N GLY A 566 -14.87 -21.10 -38.13
CA GLY A 566 -14.44 -21.21 -39.50
C GLY A 566 -12.99 -20.71 -39.69
N ARG A 567 -12.75 -19.74 -40.57
CA ARG A 567 -11.41 -19.25 -40.90
C ARG A 567 -11.07 -17.97 -40.16
N LEU A 568 -9.91 -17.92 -39.54
CA LEU A 568 -9.34 -16.74 -38.90
C LEU A 568 -8.09 -16.28 -39.68
N ARG A 569 -8.01 -14.98 -39.94
CA ARG A 569 -6.80 -14.36 -40.48
C ARG A 569 -6.35 -13.23 -39.57
N LEU A 570 -5.09 -13.30 -39.16
CA LEU A 570 -4.40 -12.24 -38.40
C LEU A 570 -3.60 -11.39 -39.37
N HIS A 571 -3.80 -10.08 -39.36
CA HIS A 571 -3.13 -9.12 -40.22
C HIS A 571 -1.99 -8.46 -39.46
N PHE A 572 -0.76 -8.64 -39.94
CA PHE A 572 0.42 -8.06 -39.33
C PHE A 572 1.00 -6.99 -40.26
N ALA A 573 1.44 -5.86 -39.69
CA ALA A 573 2.17 -4.85 -40.42
C ALA A 573 3.60 -5.30 -40.65
N LEU A 574 4.10 -5.11 -41.89
CA LEU A 574 5.49 -5.14 -42.34
C LEU A 574 6.46 -6.06 -41.57
N SER A 575 6.05 -7.27 -41.20
CA SER A 575 6.91 -8.19 -40.47
C SER A 575 7.51 -9.25 -41.38
N THR A 576 8.84 -9.29 -41.46
CA THR A 576 9.63 -10.36 -42.07
C THR A 576 9.92 -11.52 -41.12
N LEU A 577 9.49 -11.40 -39.85
CA LEU A 577 9.73 -12.42 -38.83
C LEU A 577 8.97 -13.72 -39.11
N SER A 578 9.68 -14.84 -39.04
CA SER A 578 9.08 -16.16 -39.00
C SER A 578 8.17 -16.26 -37.80
N ARG A 579 6.97 -16.83 -37.96
CA ARG A 579 5.96 -16.96 -36.94
C ARG A 579 5.27 -18.31 -37.02
N SER A 580 4.88 -18.82 -35.86
CA SER A 580 4.05 -20.00 -35.72
C SER A 580 2.81 -19.68 -34.92
N PHE A 581 1.79 -20.50 -35.07
CA PHE A 581 0.50 -20.28 -34.45
C PHE A 581 0.03 -21.56 -33.78
N THR A 582 -0.66 -21.43 -32.65
CA THR A 582 -1.51 -22.48 -32.11
C THR A 582 -2.93 -21.95 -31.95
N VAL A 583 -3.92 -22.82 -32.20
CA VAL A 583 -5.34 -22.56 -31.95
C VAL A 583 -5.85 -23.63 -31.01
N ASP A 584 -6.35 -23.26 -29.85
CA ASP A 584 -6.78 -24.17 -28.80
C ASP A 584 -5.71 -25.29 -28.54
N GLU A 585 -4.43 -24.86 -28.44
CA GLU A 585 -3.23 -25.70 -28.23
C GLU A 585 -2.82 -26.61 -29.40
N ARG A 586 -3.51 -26.54 -30.54
CA ARG A 586 -3.14 -27.27 -31.76
C ARG A 586 -2.28 -26.40 -32.66
N GLU A 587 -1.17 -26.94 -33.15
CA GLU A 587 -0.34 -26.24 -34.12
C GLU A 587 -1.10 -26.01 -35.42
N GLU A 588 -1.06 -24.79 -35.91
CA GLU A 588 -1.64 -24.38 -37.18
C GLU A 588 -0.53 -23.79 -38.08
N ARG A 589 -0.57 -24.15 -39.37
CA ARG A 589 0.42 -23.71 -40.36
C ARG A 589 -0.22 -22.75 -41.37
N GLY A 590 0.44 -21.61 -41.59
CA GLY A 590 0.05 -20.66 -42.60
C GLY A 590 -0.69 -19.44 -42.07
N PRO A 591 -1.03 -18.48 -42.96
CA PRO A 591 -1.61 -17.18 -42.57
C PRO A 591 -3.11 -17.25 -42.24
N THR A 592 -3.76 -18.39 -42.53
CA THR A 592 -5.19 -18.61 -42.28
C THR A 592 -5.35 -19.79 -41.33
N LEU A 593 -5.82 -19.50 -40.15
CA LEU A 593 -5.99 -20.46 -39.05
C LEU A 593 -7.41 -21.02 -39.08
N GLN A 594 -7.58 -22.26 -38.65
CA GLN A 594 -8.89 -22.91 -38.58
C GLN A 594 -9.43 -22.83 -37.15
N LEU A 595 -10.53 -22.09 -36.98
CA LEU A 595 -11.30 -22.11 -35.75
C LEU A 595 -12.32 -23.27 -35.82
N GLY A 596 -12.55 -23.92 -34.69
CA GLY A 596 -13.57 -24.96 -34.60
C GLY A 596 -15.01 -24.45 -34.71
N LYS A 597 -15.92 -24.96 -33.88
CA LYS A 597 -17.28 -24.44 -33.77
C LYS A 597 -17.28 -23.00 -33.32
N ARG A 598 -18.30 -22.23 -33.71
CA ARG A 598 -18.44 -20.82 -33.30
C ARG A 598 -18.39 -20.68 -31.79
N GLY A 599 -17.46 -19.91 -31.30
CA GLY A 599 -17.17 -19.68 -29.89
C GLY A 599 -15.89 -18.90 -29.65
N TRP A 600 -15.45 -18.87 -28.43
CA TRP A 600 -14.16 -18.31 -28.05
C TRP A 600 -13.03 -19.32 -28.28
N HIS A 601 -11.95 -18.89 -28.92
CA HIS A 601 -10.76 -19.68 -29.22
C HIS A 601 -9.52 -18.93 -28.72
N VAL A 602 -8.58 -19.65 -28.09
CA VAL A 602 -7.30 -19.09 -27.76
C VAL A 602 -6.33 -19.29 -28.92
N VAL A 603 -5.78 -18.20 -29.39
CA VAL A 603 -4.77 -18.18 -30.47
C VAL A 603 -3.47 -17.68 -29.86
N THR A 604 -2.42 -18.49 -29.91
CA THR A 604 -1.09 -18.05 -29.49
C THR A 604 -0.24 -17.79 -30.71
N VAL A 605 0.31 -16.59 -30.78
CA VAL A 605 1.30 -16.19 -31.79
C VAL A 605 2.68 -16.36 -31.19
N SER A 606 3.57 -17.05 -31.89
CA SER A 606 4.94 -17.29 -31.42
C SER A 606 5.94 -16.81 -32.46
N VAL A 607 7.02 -16.19 -31.99
CA VAL A 607 8.16 -15.75 -32.81
C VAL A 607 9.46 -16.27 -32.20
N PRO A 608 10.47 -16.61 -33.02
CA PRO A 608 11.72 -17.21 -32.53
C PRO A 608 12.53 -16.22 -31.66
N HIS A 609 12.43 -14.93 -31.96
CA HIS A 609 13.09 -13.85 -31.21
C HIS A 609 12.36 -12.54 -31.38
N LEU A 610 12.57 -11.61 -30.44
CA LEU A 610 12.06 -10.25 -30.52
C LEU A 610 13.14 -9.35 -31.15
N VAL A 611 12.73 -8.46 -32.04
CA VAL A 611 13.61 -7.42 -32.59
C VAL A 611 13.68 -6.28 -31.56
N ARG A 612 14.89 -5.95 -31.09
CA ARG A 612 15.11 -4.81 -30.21
C ARG A 612 15.16 -3.53 -31.04
N ALA A 613 14.14 -2.69 -30.94
CA ALA A 613 14.21 -1.29 -31.36
C ALA A 613 14.80 -0.42 -30.21
N PRO A 614 15.32 0.79 -30.51
CA PRO A 614 16.05 1.60 -29.51
C PRO A 614 15.29 1.93 -28.23
N VAL A 615 13.97 1.81 -28.20
CA VAL A 615 13.11 2.18 -27.06
C VAL A 615 12.29 0.99 -26.53
N HIS A 616 11.96 0.00 -27.37
CA HIS A 616 11.13 -1.16 -26.99
C HIS A 616 11.55 -2.42 -27.74
N ALA A 617 11.39 -3.60 -27.11
CA ALA A 617 11.47 -4.87 -27.84
C ALA A 617 10.19 -5.01 -28.67
N VAL A 618 10.31 -4.98 -30.00
CA VAL A 618 9.18 -5.09 -30.92
C VAL A 618 9.27 -6.45 -31.64
N GLY A 619 8.20 -7.25 -31.52
CA GLY A 619 8.04 -8.48 -32.27
C GLY A 619 7.23 -8.26 -33.54
N LEU A 620 5.97 -8.66 -33.50
CA LEU A 620 5.01 -8.49 -34.57
C LEU A 620 4.01 -7.40 -34.22
N ASP A 621 3.66 -6.58 -35.19
CA ASP A 621 2.57 -5.61 -35.06
C ASP A 621 1.29 -6.20 -35.67
N LEU A 622 0.29 -6.50 -34.83
CA LEU A 622 -1.00 -7.02 -35.23
C LEU A 622 -1.96 -5.86 -35.48
N VAL A 623 -2.24 -5.56 -36.74
CA VAL A 623 -3.07 -4.43 -37.17
C VAL A 623 -4.54 -4.79 -37.41
N GLY A 624 -4.91 -6.06 -37.47
CA GLY A 624 -6.29 -6.46 -37.64
C GLY A 624 -6.54 -7.97 -37.51
N ILE A 625 -7.80 -8.29 -37.22
CA ILE A 625 -8.30 -9.66 -37.09
C ILE A 625 -9.58 -9.79 -37.92
N THR A 626 -9.65 -10.76 -38.82
CA THR A 626 -10.86 -11.09 -39.57
C THR A 626 -11.26 -12.54 -39.39
N THR A 627 -12.57 -12.79 -39.17
CA THR A 627 -13.13 -14.14 -39.11
C THR A 627 -14.14 -14.31 -40.24
N SER A 628 -14.11 -15.45 -40.93
CA SER A 628 -15.04 -15.79 -41.97
C SER A 628 -15.72 -17.14 -41.65
N PRO A 629 -17.03 -17.30 -41.84
CA PRO A 629 -17.70 -18.58 -41.60
C PRO A 629 -17.09 -19.66 -42.51
N SER A 630 -17.02 -20.89 -42.01
CA SER A 630 -16.65 -22.04 -42.84
C SER A 630 -17.61 -22.10 -44.02
N SER A 631 -17.09 -22.09 -45.25
CA SER A 631 -17.88 -22.36 -46.44
C SER A 631 -18.44 -23.79 -46.33
N GLY A 632 -19.65 -23.90 -45.73
CA GLY A 632 -20.36 -25.17 -45.71
C GLY A 632 -20.53 -25.62 -47.16
N THR A 633 -20.09 -26.85 -47.47
CA THR A 633 -20.41 -27.55 -48.72
C THR A 633 -21.88 -27.42 -48.99
N ARG A 634 -22.28 -26.56 -49.92
CA ARG A 634 -23.60 -26.58 -50.53
C ARG A 634 -23.76 -27.93 -51.19
N ASN A 635 -24.38 -28.90 -50.52
CA ASN A 635 -24.87 -30.09 -51.17
C ASN A 635 -25.89 -29.68 -52.22
N ARG A 636 -25.43 -29.63 -53.50
CA ARG A 636 -26.30 -29.56 -54.66
C ARG A 636 -27.19 -30.83 -54.65
N ARG A 637 -28.38 -30.75 -54.07
CA ARG A 637 -29.47 -31.67 -54.41
C ARG A 637 -29.74 -31.47 -55.91
N ARG A 638 -29.25 -32.39 -56.73
CA ARG A 638 -29.82 -32.59 -58.09
C ARG A 638 -31.26 -33.04 -57.93
N GLY A 639 -32.18 -32.15 -58.24
CA GLY A 639 -33.56 -32.51 -58.45
C GLY A 639 -33.66 -33.33 -59.72
N SER A 640 -34.06 -34.55 -59.62
CA SER A 640 -34.64 -35.34 -60.69
C SER A 640 -36.10 -34.98 -60.76
N SER A 641 -36.52 -34.38 -61.86
CA SER A 641 -37.92 -34.31 -62.28
C SER A 641 -38.20 -35.48 -63.24
N PRO A 642 -39.40 -36.03 -63.19
CA PRO A 642 -39.98 -36.57 -64.41
C PRO A 642 -40.73 -35.52 -65.24
#